data_f7ef0507856ac76c55e995a10fda1a64
#
_entry.id   f7ef0507856ac76c55e995a10fda1a64
#
_cell.length_a   1.000
_cell.length_b   1.000
_cell.length_c   1.000
_cell.angle_alpha   90.00
_cell.angle_beta   90.00
_cell.angle_gamma   90.00
#
_symmetry.space_group_name_H-M   'P 1'
#
loop_
_entity.id
_entity.type
_entity.pdbx_description
1 polymer ?
#
loop_
_entity_poly.entity_id
_entity_poly.type
_entity_poly.pdbx_seq_one_letter_code
_entity_poly.pdbx_strand_id
1 'polypeptide(L)'
;MTAKPAAAAARATVYGYPRQGQNRELKKAIEGYWKGRVDADTLRQTAAELRRGTWQQLAEAGVHEVPTGDFSYYDHVLDTSVMVGAVPERHRAAVDADALDGYFAMARGTQDVAPLEMTKWFDTNYHYLVPELGPDTVFTADSAKQVEEFKEALALGHTPRPVLVGPVTYLLLAKAAPGVAADFEPLTLLDRLLPVYAEVLADLRAAGAEWVQLDEPALVQDRTPAELNATARAYRELGGLADRPKLLVASYFGRLGEALPVLAKSPVEGIALDFTESGAANLDDLAAAGGLPGKRLVAGVVNGRNIWINDYEKSLATLGTLLGLADHVDVSASSSLLHVPLDATAEQDIDPQVLRWLAFARQKTAEIVTLAKGLSQGTEAIAAELAANRADLASRADAPITRDPAVRARTAAITDADGRRSQPYAERTVAQRAHLGLPLLPTTTIGSFPQTTELRTARADLRAGRIDGAGYEERIKDEIREVLSFQEKAGIDVLVHGEPERNDMVQYFAEQLTGYLATQHGWVQSYGTRYVRPPVLAGDISRPEPMTVRWTAYAQSLTERPVKGMLTGPVTMLAWSFVRDDQPLGETARQVALALRDEVNDLEANGASVIQVDEPALRETLPLRAAEHAAYLEWATESFRLATSGVRSETQIHTHMCYAEFGDIVQAIDDLDADVISLEAARSHMQVARELAAHGYPREAGPGVYDIHSPRIPNTEEAAALLRKGLEAIPAERLWVNPDCGLKTRGWPETRASLENLVAAAREIRAELPTDAA
;
A
#
# COMPACT_ATOMS: atom_id res chain seq x y z
N MET A 1 51.87 -14.66 -5.53
CA MET A 1 50.44 -14.64 -5.80
C MET A 1 49.85 -15.92 -5.19
N THR A 2 49.33 -15.85 -3.99
CA THR A 2 48.59 -16.94 -3.37
C THR A 2 47.25 -17.04 -4.11
N ALA A 3 46.93 -18.20 -4.66
CA ALA A 3 45.65 -18.48 -5.31
C ALA A 3 44.55 -18.12 -4.32
N LYS A 4 43.64 -17.21 -4.74
CA LYS A 4 42.40 -16.95 -4.00
C LYS A 4 41.69 -18.31 -3.83
N PRO A 5 41.24 -18.70 -2.61
CA PRO A 5 40.49 -19.94 -2.47
C PRO A 5 39.32 -19.90 -3.42
N ALA A 6 38.94 -21.04 -4.01
CA ALA A 6 37.79 -21.14 -4.89
C ALA A 6 36.61 -20.50 -4.17
N ALA A 7 36.00 -19.52 -4.81
CA ALA A 7 34.83 -18.84 -4.24
C ALA A 7 33.78 -19.91 -3.90
N ALA A 8 33.23 -19.87 -2.70
CA ALA A 8 32.13 -20.75 -2.33
C ALA A 8 31.00 -20.55 -3.35
N ALA A 9 30.32 -21.63 -3.74
CA ALA A 9 29.25 -21.56 -4.72
C ALA A 9 28.15 -20.60 -4.24
N ALA A 10 27.73 -19.67 -5.09
CA ALA A 10 26.64 -18.76 -4.80
C ALA A 10 25.34 -19.56 -4.55
N ARG A 11 24.58 -19.15 -3.55
CA ARG A 11 23.36 -19.82 -3.12
C ARG A 11 22.15 -18.96 -3.51
N ALA A 12 21.04 -19.64 -3.80
CA ALA A 12 19.74 -19.02 -3.94
C ALA A 12 19.09 -18.89 -2.56
N THR A 13 18.54 -17.72 -2.25
CA THR A 13 17.83 -17.46 -1.00
C THR A 13 16.67 -16.49 -1.20
N VAL A 14 15.71 -16.44 -0.26
CA VAL A 14 14.58 -15.50 -0.27
C VAL A 14 14.40 -14.91 1.14
N TYR A 15 13.90 -13.68 1.26
CA TYR A 15 13.70 -13.01 2.56
C TYR A 15 12.41 -13.43 3.25
N GLY A 16 11.40 -13.81 2.50
CA GLY A 16 10.08 -14.23 2.96
C GLY A 16 9.20 -14.57 1.77
N TYR A 17 8.00 -15.12 2.02
CA TYR A 17 7.15 -15.70 0.98
C TYR A 17 5.66 -15.40 1.20
N PRO A 18 4.77 -15.48 0.17
CA PRO A 18 3.32 -15.33 0.35
C PRO A 18 2.74 -16.36 1.32
N ARG A 19 1.88 -15.90 2.25
CA ARG A 19 1.36 -16.69 3.38
C ARG A 19 -0.01 -17.30 3.11
N GLN A 20 -0.76 -16.78 2.12
CA GLN A 20 -2.19 -17.04 1.96
C GLN A 20 -2.56 -18.44 1.47
N GLY A 21 -1.63 -19.15 0.82
CA GLY A 21 -1.93 -20.34 0.04
C GLY A 21 -2.59 -20.02 -1.32
N GLN A 22 -2.66 -21.02 -2.22
CA GLN A 22 -3.13 -20.81 -3.61
C GLN A 22 -4.57 -20.30 -3.69
N ASN A 23 -5.46 -20.72 -2.79
CA ASN A 23 -6.88 -20.36 -2.77
C ASN A 23 -7.24 -19.52 -1.54
N ARG A 24 -6.28 -18.84 -0.94
CA ARG A 24 -6.44 -18.03 0.28
C ARG A 24 -6.93 -18.87 1.47
N GLU A 25 -6.33 -20.02 1.65
CA GLU A 25 -6.68 -20.99 2.71
C GLU A 25 -6.54 -20.33 4.09
N LEU A 26 -5.45 -19.58 4.32
CA LEU A 26 -5.23 -18.85 5.58
C LEU A 26 -6.37 -17.89 5.89
N LYS A 27 -6.80 -17.09 4.91
CA LYS A 27 -7.94 -16.18 5.06
C LYS A 27 -9.19 -16.93 5.48
N LYS A 28 -9.52 -18.02 4.80
CA LYS A 28 -10.74 -18.80 5.07
C LYS A 28 -10.70 -19.41 6.48
N ALA A 29 -9.54 -19.90 6.92
CA ALA A 29 -9.36 -20.48 8.25
C ALA A 29 -9.51 -19.42 9.35
N ILE A 30 -8.84 -18.27 9.22
CA ILE A 30 -8.91 -17.17 10.18
C ILE A 30 -10.33 -16.61 10.28
N GLU A 31 -10.98 -16.31 9.15
CA GLU A 31 -12.37 -15.82 9.16
C GLU A 31 -13.37 -16.87 9.66
N GLY A 32 -13.06 -18.16 9.46
CA GLY A 32 -13.81 -19.27 10.03
C GLY A 32 -13.69 -19.31 11.55
N TYR A 33 -12.46 -19.12 12.07
CA TYR A 33 -12.17 -19.05 13.50
C TYR A 33 -12.92 -17.88 14.17
N TRP A 34 -12.82 -16.68 13.62
CA TRP A 34 -13.56 -15.51 14.14
C TRP A 34 -15.08 -15.68 14.15
N LYS A 35 -15.63 -16.54 13.30
CA LYS A 35 -17.06 -16.85 13.22
C LYS A 35 -17.44 -18.11 14.01
N GLY A 36 -16.51 -18.69 14.76
CA GLY A 36 -16.73 -19.93 15.53
C GLY A 36 -17.00 -21.18 14.70
N ARG A 37 -16.63 -21.16 13.39
CA ARG A 37 -16.79 -22.31 12.49
C ARG A 37 -15.57 -23.19 12.38
N VAL A 38 -14.44 -22.66 12.78
CA VAL A 38 -13.13 -23.32 12.83
C VAL A 38 -12.61 -23.14 14.23
N ASP A 39 -12.09 -24.19 14.86
CA ASP A 39 -11.45 -24.09 16.18
C ASP A 39 -9.95 -23.71 16.04
N ALA A 40 -9.32 -23.39 17.18
CA ALA A 40 -7.92 -22.98 17.22
C ALA A 40 -6.96 -24.05 16.68
N ASP A 41 -7.24 -25.32 16.91
CA ASP A 41 -6.37 -26.41 16.47
C ASP A 41 -6.44 -26.60 14.96
N THR A 42 -7.62 -26.53 14.37
CA THR A 42 -7.81 -26.53 12.90
C THR A 42 -7.12 -25.33 12.25
N LEU A 43 -7.19 -24.13 12.88
CA LEU A 43 -6.48 -22.95 12.38
C LEU A 43 -4.95 -23.16 12.43
N ARG A 44 -4.41 -23.68 13.55
CA ARG A 44 -2.98 -24.00 13.68
C ARG A 44 -2.53 -25.05 12.69
N GLN A 45 -3.33 -26.09 12.48
CA GLN A 45 -3.04 -27.12 11.48
C GLN A 45 -2.99 -26.56 10.07
N THR A 46 -3.97 -25.74 9.68
CA THR A 46 -3.97 -25.07 8.36
C THR A 46 -2.71 -24.22 8.17
N ALA A 47 -2.30 -23.47 9.20
CA ALA A 47 -1.08 -22.68 9.16
C ALA A 47 0.18 -23.53 8.99
N ALA A 48 0.28 -24.66 9.74
CA ALA A 48 1.40 -25.60 9.62
C ALA A 48 1.45 -26.27 8.23
N GLU A 49 0.31 -26.61 7.64
CA GLU A 49 0.23 -27.17 6.28
C GLU A 49 0.72 -26.16 5.24
N LEU A 50 0.35 -24.88 5.37
CA LEU A 50 0.80 -23.81 4.48
C LEU A 50 2.31 -23.57 4.59
N ARG A 51 2.86 -23.50 5.81
CA ARG A 51 4.31 -23.38 6.03
C ARG A 51 5.07 -24.54 5.41
N ARG A 52 4.64 -25.77 5.71
CA ARG A 52 5.24 -27.00 5.15
C ARG A 52 5.27 -26.98 3.63
N GLY A 53 4.13 -26.65 3.00
CA GLY A 53 4.01 -26.58 1.55
C GLY A 53 4.95 -25.52 0.95
N THR A 54 5.09 -24.37 1.60
CA THR A 54 6.01 -23.30 1.19
C THR A 54 7.47 -23.76 1.29
N TRP A 55 7.90 -24.29 2.42
CA TRP A 55 9.28 -24.74 2.61
C TRP A 55 9.67 -25.87 1.65
N GLN A 56 8.78 -26.85 1.46
CA GLN A 56 8.99 -27.91 0.49
C GLN A 56 9.15 -27.37 -0.92
N GLN A 57 8.26 -26.45 -1.36
CA GLN A 57 8.32 -25.84 -2.68
C GLN A 57 9.62 -25.06 -2.89
N LEU A 58 10.05 -24.27 -1.90
CA LEU A 58 11.30 -23.51 -1.97
C LEU A 58 12.51 -24.42 -2.07
N ALA A 59 12.57 -25.47 -1.25
CA ALA A 59 13.66 -26.44 -1.27
C ALA A 59 13.71 -27.25 -2.59
N GLU A 60 12.55 -27.69 -3.12
CA GLU A 60 12.45 -28.36 -4.42
C GLU A 60 12.87 -27.46 -5.58
N ALA A 61 12.61 -26.15 -5.49
CA ALA A 61 13.07 -25.16 -6.47
C ALA A 61 14.59 -24.95 -6.43
N GLY A 62 15.28 -25.33 -5.35
CA GLY A 62 16.72 -25.17 -5.17
C GLY A 62 17.14 -24.01 -4.26
N VAL A 63 16.21 -23.43 -3.50
CA VAL A 63 16.53 -22.45 -2.46
C VAL A 63 17.29 -23.14 -1.33
N HIS A 64 18.44 -22.58 -0.95
CA HIS A 64 19.35 -23.23 0.01
C HIS A 64 18.87 -23.10 1.47
N GLU A 65 18.37 -21.92 1.84
CA GLU A 65 17.87 -21.61 3.17
C GLU A 65 16.40 -21.19 3.08
N VAL A 66 15.48 -21.93 3.71
CA VAL A 66 14.07 -21.56 3.75
C VAL A 66 13.80 -20.56 4.89
N PRO A 67 13.03 -19.48 4.65
CA PRO A 67 12.65 -18.56 5.72
C PRO A 67 11.70 -19.23 6.70
N THR A 68 11.86 -18.95 8.00
CA THR A 68 10.95 -19.32 9.08
C THR A 68 10.70 -18.09 9.96
N GLY A 69 9.56 -18.02 10.65
CA GLY A 69 9.20 -16.84 11.43
C GLY A 69 8.59 -15.69 10.60
N ASP A 70 8.69 -15.75 9.27
CA ASP A 70 8.06 -14.82 8.34
C ASP A 70 6.55 -15.06 8.16
N PHE A 71 6.07 -16.25 8.48
CA PHE A 71 4.64 -16.58 8.49
C PHE A 71 3.94 -15.84 9.63
N SER A 72 2.76 -15.26 9.36
CA SER A 72 1.97 -14.52 10.34
C SER A 72 0.49 -14.77 10.14
N TYR A 73 -0.27 -14.88 11.21
CA TYR A 73 -1.74 -14.92 11.12
C TYR A 73 -2.32 -13.58 10.69
N TYR A 74 -1.70 -12.48 11.12
CA TYR A 74 -2.21 -11.14 10.81
C TYR A 74 -1.09 -10.23 10.29
N ASP A 75 -0.06 -9.98 11.09
CA ASP A 75 1.02 -9.05 10.79
C ASP A 75 2.33 -9.42 11.52
N HIS A 76 3.47 -9.31 10.83
CA HIS A 76 4.78 -9.68 11.37
C HIS A 76 5.34 -8.65 12.39
N VAL A 77 4.88 -7.40 12.36
CA VAL A 77 5.25 -6.42 13.41
C VAL A 77 4.46 -6.69 14.69
N LEU A 78 3.19 -7.11 14.57
CA LEU A 78 2.42 -7.60 15.70
C LEU A 78 3.05 -8.86 16.30
N ASP A 79 3.50 -9.81 15.46
CA ASP A 79 4.25 -10.99 15.93
C ASP A 79 5.50 -10.58 16.71
N THR A 80 6.21 -9.54 16.24
CA THR A 80 7.38 -8.97 16.94
C THR A 80 6.97 -8.34 18.27
N SER A 81 5.84 -7.62 18.33
CA SER A 81 5.33 -7.04 19.58
C SER A 81 5.03 -8.12 20.62
N VAL A 82 4.48 -9.26 20.19
CA VAL A 82 4.30 -10.43 21.07
C VAL A 82 5.65 -11.00 21.50
N MET A 83 6.57 -11.21 20.55
CA MET A 83 7.92 -11.75 20.80
C MET A 83 8.70 -10.93 21.86
N VAL A 84 8.53 -9.61 21.86
CA VAL A 84 9.23 -8.73 22.81
C VAL A 84 8.37 -8.35 24.03
N GLY A 85 7.17 -8.92 24.17
CA GLY A 85 6.26 -8.67 25.31
C GLY A 85 5.63 -7.28 25.31
N ALA A 86 5.67 -6.55 24.20
CA ALA A 86 5.13 -5.19 24.09
C ALA A 86 3.60 -5.20 23.85
N VAL A 87 2.87 -5.80 24.77
CA VAL A 87 1.41 -5.86 24.74
C VAL A 87 0.84 -4.64 25.47
N PRO A 88 0.00 -3.80 24.81
CA PRO A 88 -0.64 -2.66 25.48
C PRO A 88 -1.52 -3.12 26.65
N GLU A 89 -1.53 -2.34 27.74
CA GLU A 89 -2.24 -2.70 28.98
C GLU A 89 -3.71 -3.03 28.72
N ARG A 90 -4.39 -2.28 27.84
CA ARG A 90 -5.80 -2.52 27.49
C ARG A 90 -6.09 -3.88 26.86
N HIS A 91 -5.07 -4.56 26.30
CA HIS A 91 -5.19 -5.88 25.68
C HIS A 91 -4.64 -7.02 26.54
N ARG A 92 -3.92 -6.70 27.64
CA ARG A 92 -3.22 -7.68 28.48
C ARG A 92 -4.16 -8.76 29.01
N ALA A 93 -5.32 -8.37 29.52
CA ALA A 93 -6.30 -9.33 30.04
C ALA A 93 -6.80 -10.32 28.98
N ALA A 94 -6.91 -9.90 27.72
CA ALA A 94 -7.30 -10.80 26.61
C ALA A 94 -6.16 -11.76 26.25
N VAL A 95 -4.92 -11.29 26.22
CA VAL A 95 -3.73 -12.11 25.94
C VAL A 95 -3.49 -13.13 27.06
N ASP A 96 -3.67 -12.74 28.32
CA ASP A 96 -3.51 -13.61 29.49
C ASP A 96 -4.61 -14.70 29.55
N ALA A 97 -5.80 -14.41 29.02
CA ALA A 97 -6.90 -15.38 28.98
C ALA A 97 -6.71 -16.41 27.85
N ASP A 98 -6.35 -15.99 26.66
CA ASP A 98 -6.00 -16.84 25.50
C ASP A 98 -5.07 -16.06 24.57
N ALA A 99 -3.90 -16.60 24.31
CA ALA A 99 -2.88 -15.92 23.51
C ALA A 99 -3.32 -15.65 22.06
N LEU A 100 -4.09 -16.58 21.45
CA LEU A 100 -4.54 -16.41 20.05
C LEU A 100 -5.70 -15.39 19.94
N ASP A 101 -6.66 -15.47 20.85
CA ASP A 101 -7.75 -14.50 20.92
C ASP A 101 -7.23 -13.10 21.30
N GLY A 102 -6.26 -13.03 22.22
CA GLY A 102 -5.58 -11.79 22.59
C GLY A 102 -4.80 -11.19 21.40
N TYR A 103 -4.11 -12.01 20.63
CA TYR A 103 -3.45 -11.60 19.39
C TYR A 103 -4.43 -10.97 18.39
N PHE A 104 -5.58 -11.60 18.17
CA PHE A 104 -6.61 -11.04 17.27
C PHE A 104 -7.33 -9.83 17.90
N ALA A 105 -7.44 -9.77 19.24
CA ALA A 105 -7.99 -8.59 19.92
C ALA A 105 -7.10 -7.34 19.74
N MET A 106 -5.78 -7.49 19.75
CA MET A 106 -4.86 -6.38 19.42
C MET A 106 -5.06 -5.92 17.96
N ALA A 107 -5.27 -6.86 17.03
CA ALA A 107 -5.40 -6.56 15.62
C ALA A 107 -6.74 -5.94 15.23
N ARG A 108 -7.84 -6.32 15.86
CA ARG A 108 -9.21 -6.00 15.44
C ARG A 108 -10.02 -5.25 16.49
N GLY A 109 -9.51 -5.15 17.68
CA GLY A 109 -10.28 -4.71 18.83
C GLY A 109 -11.29 -5.74 19.33
N THR A 110 -11.97 -5.40 20.39
CA THR A 110 -13.13 -6.10 20.94
C THR A 110 -14.32 -5.13 20.99
N GLN A 111 -15.44 -5.56 21.56
CA GLN A 111 -16.59 -4.66 21.75
C GLN A 111 -16.22 -3.43 22.60
N ASP A 112 -15.33 -3.60 23.58
CA ASP A 112 -15.01 -2.59 24.59
C ASP A 112 -13.59 -2.00 24.45
N VAL A 113 -12.74 -2.59 23.61
CA VAL A 113 -11.33 -2.21 23.49
C VAL A 113 -10.97 -1.96 22.03
N ALA A 114 -10.47 -0.77 21.73
CA ALA A 114 -10.02 -0.40 20.38
C ALA A 114 -8.78 -1.20 19.95
N PRO A 115 -8.64 -1.54 18.64
CA PRO A 115 -7.45 -2.19 18.11
C PRO A 115 -6.23 -1.27 18.18
N LEU A 116 -5.06 -1.83 17.85
CA LEU A 116 -3.88 -1.07 17.50
C LEU A 116 -4.12 -0.25 16.24
N GLU A 117 -3.41 0.87 16.10
CA GLU A 117 -3.37 1.62 14.85
C GLU A 117 -2.76 0.75 13.73
N MET A 118 -3.30 0.89 12.53
CA MET A 118 -2.78 0.23 11.35
C MET A 118 -2.29 1.27 10.35
N THR A 119 -1.08 1.08 9.82
CA THR A 119 -0.51 1.96 8.80
C THR A 119 0.30 1.16 7.78
N LYS A 120 0.74 1.81 6.71
CA LYS A 120 1.48 1.17 5.62
C LYS A 120 2.88 0.71 6.05
N TRP A 121 3.27 -0.46 5.56
CA TRP A 121 4.64 -0.96 5.58
C TRP A 121 5.42 -0.25 4.46
N PHE A 122 6.04 0.87 4.83
CA PHE A 122 6.75 1.76 3.92
C PHE A 122 5.85 2.24 2.76
N ASP A 123 6.34 2.22 1.54
CA ASP A 123 5.62 2.57 0.32
C ASP A 123 4.95 1.37 -0.36
N THR A 124 4.67 0.30 0.38
CA THR A 124 4.02 -0.91 -0.13
C THR A 124 2.51 -0.91 0.10
N ASN A 125 1.81 -1.87 -0.51
CA ASN A 125 0.39 -2.12 -0.23
C ASN A 125 0.13 -2.90 1.06
N TYR A 126 1.18 -3.43 1.70
CA TYR A 126 1.07 -4.14 2.97
C TYR A 126 0.96 -3.15 4.12
N HIS A 127 0.16 -3.49 5.14
CA HIS A 127 -0.04 -2.69 6.34
C HIS A 127 0.39 -3.48 7.57
N TYR A 128 0.95 -2.78 8.54
CA TYR A 128 1.32 -3.35 9.83
C TYR A 128 0.56 -2.66 10.97
N LEU A 129 0.51 -3.34 12.11
CA LEU A 129 -0.04 -2.80 13.35
C LEU A 129 1.05 -2.08 14.12
N VAL A 130 0.80 -0.80 14.42
CA VAL A 130 1.78 0.10 15.04
C VAL A 130 1.99 -0.29 16.49
N PRO A 131 3.22 -0.62 16.93
CA PRO A 131 3.53 -0.82 18.33
C PRO A 131 3.31 0.46 19.15
N GLU A 132 2.59 0.37 20.25
CA GLU A 132 2.34 1.49 21.15
C GLU A 132 3.26 1.36 22.38
N LEU A 133 4.22 2.27 22.50
CA LEU A 133 5.26 2.22 23.53
C LEU A 133 5.25 3.47 24.41
N GLY A 134 5.76 3.34 25.63
CA GLY A 134 5.94 4.46 26.55
C GLY A 134 7.24 4.34 27.34
N PRO A 135 7.64 5.38 28.10
CA PRO A 135 8.91 5.41 28.83
C PRO A 135 9.02 4.28 29.86
N ASP A 136 7.89 3.74 30.33
CA ASP A 136 7.85 2.66 31.32
C ASP A 136 7.63 1.27 30.69
N THR A 137 7.65 1.16 29.35
CA THR A 137 7.50 -0.13 28.67
C THR A 137 8.57 -1.12 29.14
N VAL A 138 8.11 -2.29 29.59
CA VAL A 138 8.95 -3.43 29.98
C VAL A 138 8.88 -4.46 28.87
N PHE A 139 10.03 -4.83 28.34
CA PHE A 139 10.15 -5.88 27.33
C PHE A 139 10.50 -7.21 28.00
N THR A 140 9.93 -8.29 27.48
CA THR A 140 10.18 -9.68 27.88
C THR A 140 10.27 -10.56 26.66
N ALA A 141 11.17 -11.53 26.64
CA ALA A 141 11.32 -12.44 25.52
C ALA A 141 10.22 -13.53 25.50
N ASP A 142 9.59 -13.70 24.34
CA ASP A 142 8.78 -14.86 24.00
C ASP A 142 9.21 -15.37 22.61
N SER A 143 10.16 -16.29 22.59
CA SER A 143 10.72 -16.89 21.37
C SER A 143 9.95 -18.11 20.87
N ALA A 144 8.83 -18.49 21.53
CA ALA A 144 8.16 -19.77 21.30
C ALA A 144 7.81 -19.97 19.81
N LYS A 145 7.15 -19.03 19.17
CA LYS A 145 6.76 -19.09 17.76
C LYS A 145 7.98 -19.30 16.86
N GLN A 146 9.03 -18.49 17.04
CA GLN A 146 10.23 -18.51 16.20
C GLN A 146 10.99 -19.85 16.32
N VAL A 147 11.11 -20.35 17.55
CA VAL A 147 11.76 -21.63 17.84
C VAL A 147 10.93 -22.81 17.34
N GLU A 148 9.61 -22.77 17.50
CA GLU A 148 8.71 -23.85 17.02
C GLU A 148 8.73 -23.95 15.49
N GLU A 149 8.57 -22.84 14.76
CA GLU A 149 8.61 -22.85 13.30
C GLU A 149 10.00 -23.25 12.76
N PHE A 150 11.09 -22.83 13.42
CA PHE A 150 12.43 -23.29 13.10
C PHE A 150 12.56 -24.81 13.24
N LYS A 151 12.13 -25.37 14.38
CA LYS A 151 12.18 -26.81 14.65
C LYS A 151 11.27 -27.61 13.70
N GLU A 152 10.09 -27.07 13.36
CA GLU A 152 9.17 -27.65 12.39
C GLU A 152 9.86 -27.83 11.03
N ALA A 153 10.49 -26.79 10.49
CA ALA A 153 11.20 -26.86 9.22
C ALA A 153 12.44 -27.77 9.28
N LEU A 154 13.19 -27.73 10.38
CA LEU A 154 14.36 -28.60 10.59
C LEU A 154 13.97 -30.08 10.63
N ALA A 155 12.86 -30.42 11.30
CA ALA A 155 12.35 -31.79 11.38
C ALA A 155 11.88 -32.35 10.02
N LEU A 156 11.54 -31.47 9.08
CA LEU A 156 11.22 -31.79 7.69
C LEU A 156 12.47 -31.96 6.80
N GLY A 157 13.67 -31.75 7.36
CA GLY A 157 14.95 -31.89 6.66
C GLY A 157 15.39 -30.66 5.87
N HIS A 158 14.75 -29.51 6.09
CA HIS A 158 15.15 -28.25 5.48
C HIS A 158 16.29 -27.57 6.25
N THR A 159 16.90 -26.58 5.64
CA THR A 159 17.85 -25.65 6.30
C THR A 159 17.12 -24.34 6.60
N PRO A 160 16.53 -24.18 7.80
CA PRO A 160 15.75 -23.00 8.12
C PRO A 160 16.64 -21.81 8.50
N ARG A 161 16.19 -20.60 8.10
CA ARG A 161 16.74 -19.33 8.53
C ARG A 161 15.61 -18.50 9.15
N PRO A 162 15.60 -18.33 10.48
CA PRO A 162 14.63 -17.45 11.14
C PRO A 162 14.75 -16.01 10.65
N VAL A 163 13.59 -15.38 10.45
CA VAL A 163 13.42 -13.98 10.03
C VAL A 163 12.71 -13.22 11.15
N LEU A 164 13.33 -12.15 11.61
CA LEU A 164 12.80 -11.27 12.65
C LEU A 164 12.83 -9.83 12.11
N VAL A 165 11.86 -9.01 12.51
CA VAL A 165 11.99 -7.55 12.33
C VAL A 165 13.14 -7.09 13.22
N GLY A 166 14.03 -6.27 12.69
CA GLY A 166 15.19 -5.77 13.42
C GLY A 166 14.79 -4.77 14.51
N PRO A 167 15.58 -4.66 15.60
CA PRO A 167 15.21 -3.83 16.75
C PRO A 167 15.14 -2.34 16.42
N VAL A 168 15.93 -1.86 15.46
CA VAL A 168 15.91 -0.45 15.07
C VAL A 168 14.65 -0.13 14.27
N THR A 169 14.33 -0.93 13.27
CA THR A 169 13.08 -0.79 12.50
C THR A 169 11.87 -0.89 13.41
N TYR A 170 11.82 -1.88 14.32
CA TYR A 170 10.71 -2.04 15.26
C TYR A 170 10.44 -0.77 16.08
N LEU A 171 11.49 -0.16 16.65
CA LEU A 171 11.35 1.07 17.44
C LEU A 171 11.05 2.30 16.59
N LEU A 172 11.58 2.39 15.37
CA LEU A 172 11.29 3.51 14.46
C LEU A 172 9.85 3.46 13.90
N LEU A 173 9.24 2.29 13.86
CA LEU A 173 7.85 2.12 13.43
C LEU A 173 6.85 2.27 14.58
N ALA A 174 7.31 2.27 15.83
CA ALA A 174 6.46 2.43 17.02
C ALA A 174 6.04 3.88 17.21
N LYS A 175 4.92 4.07 17.91
CA LYS A 175 4.41 5.38 18.33
C LYS A 175 4.26 5.46 19.84
N ALA A 176 4.17 6.68 20.37
CA ALA A 176 3.82 6.92 21.76
C ALA A 176 2.43 6.32 22.08
N ALA A 177 2.34 5.54 23.16
CA ALA A 177 1.07 4.98 23.60
C ALA A 177 0.08 6.09 24.01
N PRO A 178 -1.24 5.85 23.95
CA PRO A 178 -2.23 6.82 24.40
C PRO A 178 -1.93 7.33 25.83
N GLY A 179 -1.88 8.65 26.00
CA GLY A 179 -1.57 9.30 27.28
C GLY A 179 -0.08 9.51 27.55
N VAL A 180 0.81 9.03 26.70
CA VAL A 180 2.24 9.35 26.70
C VAL A 180 2.45 10.70 26.00
N ALA A 181 3.46 11.46 26.43
CA ALA A 181 3.82 12.72 25.81
C ALA A 181 4.14 12.53 24.31
N ALA A 182 3.64 13.45 23.47
CA ALA A 182 3.75 13.31 22.01
C ALA A 182 5.19 13.42 21.47
N ASP A 183 6.11 13.99 22.27
CA ASP A 183 7.53 14.11 21.99
C ASP A 183 8.35 12.91 22.48
N PHE A 184 7.70 11.86 22.99
CA PHE A 184 8.37 10.63 23.35
C PHE A 184 8.87 9.89 22.09
N GLU A 185 10.16 9.62 22.07
CA GLU A 185 10.82 8.87 20.98
C GLU A 185 11.03 7.39 21.37
N PRO A 186 10.32 6.43 20.74
CA PRO A 186 10.45 5.00 21.06
C PRO A 186 11.88 4.46 20.93
N LEU A 187 12.72 5.03 20.06
CA LEU A 187 14.12 4.63 19.89
C LEU A 187 14.97 4.77 21.18
N THR A 188 14.52 5.61 22.14
CA THR A 188 15.15 5.73 23.48
C THR A 188 15.08 4.44 24.30
N LEU A 189 14.19 3.52 23.93
CA LEU A 189 14.05 2.22 24.58
C LEU A 189 15.03 1.16 24.06
N LEU A 190 15.92 1.49 23.13
CA LEU A 190 16.80 0.51 22.49
C LEU A 190 17.61 -0.32 23.51
N ASP A 191 18.16 0.32 24.55
CA ASP A 191 18.97 -0.36 25.57
C ASP A 191 18.16 -1.35 26.43
N ARG A 192 16.84 -1.20 26.48
CA ARG A 192 15.93 -2.16 27.15
C ARG A 192 15.49 -3.28 26.20
N LEU A 193 15.44 -3.01 24.89
CA LEU A 193 15.02 -3.97 23.90
C LEU A 193 16.13 -4.96 23.53
N LEU A 194 17.38 -4.49 23.41
CA LEU A 194 18.51 -5.33 22.99
C LEU A 194 18.74 -6.60 23.84
N PRO A 195 18.63 -6.58 25.17
CA PRO A 195 18.70 -7.81 25.97
C PRO A 195 17.65 -8.85 25.61
N VAL A 196 16.44 -8.43 25.23
CA VAL A 196 15.36 -9.33 24.79
C VAL A 196 15.70 -9.99 23.47
N TYR A 197 16.22 -9.23 22.51
CA TYR A 197 16.75 -9.80 21.26
C TYR A 197 17.91 -10.76 21.51
N ALA A 198 18.79 -10.46 22.47
CA ALA A 198 19.88 -11.35 22.84
C ALA A 198 19.36 -12.71 23.37
N GLU A 199 18.30 -12.69 24.18
CA GLU A 199 17.64 -13.92 24.69
C GLU A 199 17.01 -14.72 23.54
N VAL A 200 16.23 -14.08 22.65
CA VAL A 200 15.63 -14.73 21.46
C VAL A 200 16.71 -15.35 20.56
N LEU A 201 17.84 -14.65 20.35
CA LEU A 201 18.96 -15.16 19.55
C LEU A 201 19.62 -16.37 20.23
N ALA A 202 19.76 -16.36 21.56
CA ALA A 202 20.31 -17.48 22.32
C ALA A 202 19.39 -18.72 22.23
N ASP A 203 18.06 -18.52 22.34
CA ASP A 203 17.08 -19.60 22.20
C ASP A 203 17.10 -20.22 20.79
N LEU A 204 17.20 -19.41 19.76
CA LEU A 204 17.34 -19.87 18.37
C LEU A 204 18.67 -20.62 18.16
N ARG A 205 19.75 -20.14 18.78
CA ARG A 205 21.05 -20.81 18.77
C ARG A 205 20.96 -22.17 19.48
N ALA A 206 20.31 -22.22 20.63
CA ALA A 206 20.08 -23.48 21.39
C ALA A 206 19.19 -24.47 20.59
N ALA A 207 18.26 -23.96 19.79
CA ALA A 207 17.45 -24.77 18.87
C ALA A 207 18.25 -25.28 17.65
N GLY A 208 19.45 -24.75 17.38
CA GLY A 208 20.34 -25.17 16.31
C GLY A 208 20.41 -24.21 15.12
N ALA A 209 19.88 -23.01 15.22
CA ALA A 209 19.97 -22.03 14.14
C ALA A 209 21.43 -21.62 13.87
N GLU A 210 21.85 -21.71 12.61
CA GLU A 210 23.16 -21.25 12.17
C GLU A 210 23.13 -19.76 11.81
N TRP A 211 22.07 -19.33 11.14
CA TRP A 211 21.82 -17.96 10.72
C TRP A 211 20.48 -17.46 11.23
N VAL A 212 20.40 -16.16 11.51
CA VAL A 212 19.16 -15.41 11.74
C VAL A 212 19.19 -14.16 10.86
N GLN A 213 18.12 -13.88 10.19
CA GLN A 213 17.89 -12.65 9.42
C GLN A 213 17.20 -11.63 10.33
N LEU A 214 17.73 -10.40 10.36
CA LEU A 214 17.13 -9.24 11.01
C LEU A 214 16.77 -8.21 9.93
N ASP A 215 15.48 -7.96 9.76
CA ASP A 215 14.95 -7.06 8.72
C ASP A 215 14.97 -5.62 9.22
N GLU A 216 15.76 -4.77 8.58
CA GLU A 216 15.92 -3.35 8.89
C GLU A 216 15.57 -2.44 7.69
N PRO A 217 14.37 -2.57 7.11
CA PRO A 217 13.97 -1.73 5.97
C PRO A 217 13.87 -0.25 6.31
N ALA A 218 13.65 0.15 7.57
CA ALA A 218 13.65 1.56 7.95
C ALA A 218 14.97 2.28 7.62
N LEU A 219 16.07 1.55 7.47
CA LEU A 219 17.38 2.13 7.18
C LEU A 219 17.54 2.68 5.75
N VAL A 220 16.61 2.38 4.84
CA VAL A 220 16.61 2.98 3.48
C VAL A 220 15.98 4.37 3.45
N GLN A 221 15.28 4.80 4.50
CA GLN A 221 14.78 6.16 4.64
C GLN A 221 15.90 7.12 5.08
N ASP A 222 15.65 8.42 5.01
CA ASP A 222 16.56 9.41 5.57
C ASP A 222 16.66 9.21 7.08
N ARG A 223 17.90 9.02 7.58
CA ARG A 223 18.19 8.75 8.99
C ARG A 223 19.01 9.88 9.60
N THR A 224 18.61 10.28 10.79
CA THR A 224 19.37 11.25 11.58
C THR A 224 20.68 10.65 12.10
N PRO A 225 21.69 11.46 12.44
CA PRO A 225 22.90 10.97 13.09
C PRO A 225 22.63 10.20 14.39
N ALA A 226 21.57 10.53 15.14
CA ALA A 226 21.18 9.83 16.36
C ALA A 226 20.68 8.41 16.05
N GLU A 227 19.83 8.24 15.03
CA GLU A 227 19.34 6.94 14.57
C GLU A 227 20.44 6.06 13.98
N LEU A 228 21.38 6.63 13.22
CA LEU A 228 22.57 5.92 12.73
C LEU A 228 23.48 5.46 13.86
N ASN A 229 23.67 6.29 14.92
CA ASN A 229 24.41 5.91 16.10
C ASN A 229 23.69 4.80 16.91
N ALA A 230 22.36 4.85 17.00
CA ALA A 230 21.56 3.79 17.61
C ALA A 230 21.72 2.47 16.84
N THR A 231 21.68 2.52 15.50
CA THR A 231 21.94 1.37 14.62
C THR A 231 23.35 0.80 14.85
N ALA A 232 24.37 1.65 14.88
CA ALA A 232 25.75 1.22 15.16
C ALA A 232 25.88 0.54 16.52
N ARG A 233 25.18 1.05 17.54
CA ARG A 233 25.16 0.46 18.89
C ARG A 233 24.45 -0.90 18.91
N ALA A 234 23.27 -0.98 18.31
CA ALA A 234 22.49 -2.22 18.24
C ALA A 234 23.29 -3.36 17.61
N TYR A 235 23.86 -3.11 16.44
CA TYR A 235 24.59 -4.16 15.70
C TYR A 235 26.00 -4.44 16.23
N ARG A 236 26.61 -3.53 16.98
CA ARG A 236 27.81 -3.81 17.76
C ARG A 236 27.51 -4.72 18.94
N GLU A 237 26.44 -4.47 19.66
CA GLU A 237 26.03 -5.26 20.83
C GLU A 237 25.56 -6.65 20.40
N LEU A 238 24.55 -6.76 19.53
CA LEU A 238 24.03 -8.06 19.07
C LEU A 238 25.07 -8.86 18.33
N GLY A 239 25.85 -8.21 17.46
CA GLY A 239 26.94 -8.87 16.73
C GLY A 239 28.14 -9.27 17.61
N GLY A 240 28.30 -8.65 18.79
CA GLY A 240 29.33 -8.97 19.78
C GLY A 240 29.00 -10.09 20.74
N LEU A 241 27.74 -10.59 20.77
CA LEU A 241 27.33 -11.69 21.63
C LEU A 241 28.08 -12.99 21.28
N ALA A 242 28.53 -13.72 22.34
CA ALA A 242 29.30 -14.94 22.14
C ALA A 242 28.40 -16.13 21.77
N ASP A 243 27.19 -16.20 22.32
CA ASP A 243 26.24 -17.31 22.16
C ASP A 243 25.05 -16.88 21.31
N ARG A 244 25.24 -16.80 20.00
CA ARG A 244 24.21 -16.43 19.03
C ARG A 244 24.45 -17.10 17.67
N PRO A 245 23.43 -17.19 16.81
CA PRO A 245 23.61 -17.50 15.39
C PRO A 245 24.41 -16.40 14.66
N LYS A 246 24.88 -16.68 13.46
CA LYS A 246 25.35 -15.64 12.54
C LYS A 246 24.18 -14.72 12.18
N LEU A 247 24.44 -13.42 12.08
CA LEU A 247 23.43 -12.43 11.75
C LEU A 247 23.54 -11.99 10.30
N LEU A 248 22.40 -12.03 9.59
CA LEU A 248 22.18 -11.42 8.30
C LEU A 248 21.28 -10.20 8.50
N VAL A 249 21.80 -8.99 8.35
CA VAL A 249 20.99 -7.77 8.38
C VAL A 249 20.46 -7.49 6.98
N ALA A 250 19.16 -7.55 6.80
CA ALA A 250 18.51 -7.33 5.52
C ALA A 250 17.86 -5.95 5.46
N SER A 251 18.28 -5.15 4.48
CA SER A 251 17.70 -3.86 4.18
C SER A 251 17.21 -3.88 2.73
N TYR A 252 15.96 -3.48 2.52
CA TYR A 252 15.27 -3.59 1.24
C TYR A 252 14.34 -2.39 1.01
N PHE A 253 13.80 -2.27 -0.19
CA PHE A 253 12.98 -1.17 -0.72
C PHE A 253 13.77 0.05 -1.20
N GLY A 254 15.10 0.00 -1.25
CA GLY A 254 15.84 1.11 -1.79
C GLY A 254 17.31 1.16 -1.40
N ARG A 255 17.88 2.33 -1.61
CA ARG A 255 19.25 2.65 -1.30
C ARG A 255 19.48 2.73 0.22
N LEU A 256 20.49 2.03 0.74
CA LEU A 256 20.84 2.08 2.17
C LEU A 256 21.56 3.39 2.57
N GLY A 257 22.32 3.98 1.64
CA GLY A 257 22.96 5.29 1.83
C GLY A 257 23.88 5.34 3.05
N GLU A 258 23.65 6.32 3.94
CA GLU A 258 24.49 6.57 5.12
C GLU A 258 24.52 5.44 6.15
N ALA A 259 23.52 4.56 6.14
CA ALA A 259 23.49 3.38 7.01
C ALA A 259 24.42 2.25 6.51
N LEU A 260 24.81 2.23 5.21
CA LEU A 260 25.67 1.19 4.67
C LEU A 260 27.04 1.13 5.37
N PRO A 261 27.82 2.22 5.54
CA PRO A 261 29.10 2.17 6.26
C PRO A 261 28.93 1.80 7.74
N VAL A 262 27.77 2.05 8.35
CA VAL A 262 27.45 1.64 9.73
C VAL A 262 27.38 0.12 9.82
N LEU A 263 26.59 -0.52 8.95
CA LEU A 263 26.44 -1.97 8.92
C LEU A 263 27.70 -2.68 8.43
N ALA A 264 28.40 -2.11 7.44
CA ALA A 264 29.64 -2.68 6.91
C ALA A 264 30.72 -2.82 7.99
N LYS A 265 30.80 -1.85 8.92
CA LYS A 265 31.73 -1.85 10.04
C LYS A 265 31.28 -2.65 11.27
N SER A 266 30.02 -3.04 11.33
CA SER A 266 29.47 -3.82 12.44
C SER A 266 30.00 -5.27 12.43
N PRO A 267 30.01 -5.98 13.58
CA PRO A 267 30.49 -7.37 13.65
C PRO A 267 29.46 -8.41 13.18
N VAL A 268 28.49 -8.04 12.33
CA VAL A 268 27.57 -9.00 11.71
C VAL A 268 28.24 -9.75 10.55
N GLU A 269 27.83 -10.97 10.30
CA GLU A 269 28.48 -11.83 9.31
C GLU A 269 27.89 -11.67 7.90
N GLY A 270 26.68 -11.08 7.77
CA GLY A 270 26.07 -10.89 6.47
C GLY A 270 25.25 -9.60 6.38
N ILE A 271 25.16 -9.07 5.16
CA ILE A 271 24.32 -7.93 4.81
C ILE A 271 23.56 -8.29 3.53
N ALA A 272 22.28 -7.94 3.49
CA ALA A 272 21.45 -8.12 2.33
C ALA A 272 20.99 -6.75 1.81
N LEU A 273 21.13 -6.52 0.51
CA LEU A 273 20.87 -5.23 -0.14
C LEU A 273 20.03 -5.39 -1.41
N ASP A 274 19.21 -4.38 -1.69
CA ASP A 274 18.49 -4.21 -2.94
C ASP A 274 19.42 -3.67 -4.04
N PHE A 275 19.48 -4.32 -5.21
CA PHE A 275 20.21 -3.88 -6.40
C PHE A 275 19.29 -3.73 -7.61
N THR A 276 17.98 -3.67 -7.41
CA THR A 276 17.00 -3.31 -8.45
C THR A 276 16.94 -1.80 -8.65
N GLU A 277 15.97 -1.29 -9.41
CA GLU A 277 15.87 0.13 -9.72
C GLU A 277 15.87 1.02 -8.47
N SER A 278 15.12 0.63 -7.44
CA SER A 278 15.05 1.38 -6.16
C SER A 278 16.34 1.39 -5.37
N GLY A 279 17.15 0.34 -5.50
CA GLY A 279 18.41 0.17 -4.79
C GLY A 279 19.66 0.25 -5.66
N ALA A 280 19.56 0.66 -6.93
CA ALA A 280 20.66 0.63 -7.89
C ALA A 280 21.92 1.34 -7.38
N ALA A 281 21.76 2.45 -6.67
CA ALA A 281 22.87 3.21 -6.10
C ALA A 281 23.63 2.47 -4.98
N ASN A 282 23.09 1.38 -4.43
CA ASN A 282 23.82 0.55 -3.45
C ASN A 282 25.11 -0.05 -4.04
N LEU A 283 25.18 -0.27 -5.35
CA LEU A 283 26.38 -0.78 -6.01
C LEU A 283 27.53 0.23 -5.91
N ASP A 284 27.26 1.50 -6.22
CA ASP A 284 28.25 2.58 -6.14
C ASP A 284 28.63 2.88 -4.68
N ASP A 285 27.64 2.91 -3.78
CA ASP A 285 27.89 3.10 -2.34
C ASP A 285 28.75 1.98 -1.76
N LEU A 286 28.50 0.73 -2.16
CA LEU A 286 29.28 -0.42 -1.74
C LEU A 286 30.72 -0.35 -2.25
N ALA A 287 30.90 0.04 -3.51
CA ALA A 287 32.23 0.25 -4.09
C ALA A 287 32.98 1.40 -3.38
N ALA A 288 32.30 2.52 -3.11
CA ALA A 288 32.87 3.66 -2.37
C ALA A 288 33.23 3.30 -0.92
N ALA A 289 32.48 2.41 -0.28
CA ALA A 289 32.80 1.90 1.06
C ALA A 289 33.95 0.90 1.11
N GLY A 290 34.48 0.48 -0.04
CA GLY A 290 35.56 -0.51 -0.14
C GLY A 290 35.08 -1.97 -0.10
N GLY A 291 33.79 -2.19 -0.36
CA GLY A 291 33.18 -3.51 -0.35
C GLY A 291 32.82 -4.04 1.05
N LEU A 292 32.61 -5.34 1.14
CA LEU A 292 32.25 -6.08 2.36
C LEU A 292 33.24 -7.22 2.64
N PRO A 293 34.52 -6.90 2.93
CA PRO A 293 35.51 -7.93 3.23
C PRO A 293 35.11 -8.72 4.49
N GLY A 294 35.20 -10.03 4.42
CA GLY A 294 34.85 -10.95 5.52
C GLY A 294 33.36 -11.15 5.75
N LYS A 295 32.47 -10.60 4.91
CA LYS A 295 31.01 -10.72 5.05
C LYS A 295 30.36 -11.45 3.87
N ARG A 296 29.24 -12.09 4.16
CA ARG A 296 28.29 -12.60 3.18
C ARG A 296 27.43 -11.43 2.65
N LEU A 297 27.39 -11.24 1.35
CA LEU A 297 26.47 -10.35 0.68
C LEU A 297 25.30 -11.17 0.09
N VAL A 298 24.08 -10.84 0.44
CA VAL A 298 22.89 -11.33 -0.24
C VAL A 298 22.43 -10.25 -1.21
N ALA A 299 22.57 -10.54 -2.50
CA ALA A 299 22.29 -9.59 -3.57
C ALA A 299 20.84 -9.74 -4.07
N GLY A 300 20.02 -8.76 -3.77
CA GLY A 300 18.64 -8.65 -4.24
C GLY A 300 18.58 -8.11 -5.67
N VAL A 301 18.81 -8.96 -6.66
CA VAL A 301 18.81 -8.59 -8.10
C VAL A 301 17.52 -8.93 -8.83
N VAL A 302 16.63 -9.71 -8.21
CA VAL A 302 15.31 -10.01 -8.74
C VAL A 302 14.29 -9.14 -8.02
N ASN A 303 13.54 -8.31 -8.76
CA ASN A 303 12.60 -7.39 -8.13
C ASN A 303 11.48 -8.13 -7.38
N GLY A 304 11.40 -7.96 -6.05
CA GLY A 304 10.43 -8.62 -5.17
C GLY A 304 9.09 -7.89 -5.05
N ARG A 305 8.92 -6.73 -5.72
CA ARG A 305 7.73 -5.88 -5.62
C ARG A 305 6.93 -5.79 -6.92
N ASN A 306 7.54 -6.03 -8.07
CA ASN A 306 6.87 -6.10 -9.36
C ASN A 306 6.60 -7.56 -9.77
N ILE A 307 5.83 -7.75 -10.83
CA ILE A 307 5.43 -9.07 -11.33
C ILE A 307 6.04 -9.39 -12.72
N TRP A 308 7.04 -8.66 -13.15
CA TRP A 308 7.69 -8.85 -14.45
C TRP A 308 8.86 -9.82 -14.34
N ILE A 309 9.14 -10.54 -15.45
CA ILE A 309 10.34 -11.38 -15.54
C ILE A 309 11.60 -10.54 -15.37
N ASN A 310 12.59 -11.11 -14.72
CA ASN A 310 13.89 -10.48 -14.52
C ASN A 310 14.70 -10.47 -15.83
N ASP A 311 15.50 -9.43 -16.03
CA ASP A 311 16.55 -9.41 -17.07
C ASP A 311 17.80 -10.11 -16.52
N TYR A 312 18.00 -11.35 -16.97
CA TYR A 312 19.12 -12.19 -16.49
C TYR A 312 20.49 -11.61 -16.85
N GLU A 313 20.63 -10.99 -18.02
CA GLU A 313 21.91 -10.42 -18.45
C GLU A 313 22.31 -9.23 -17.57
N LYS A 314 21.36 -8.32 -17.32
CA LYS A 314 21.53 -7.18 -16.42
C LYS A 314 21.87 -7.65 -15.00
N SER A 315 21.13 -8.62 -14.48
CA SER A 315 21.36 -9.16 -13.13
C SER A 315 22.69 -9.87 -13.00
N LEU A 316 23.11 -10.66 -13.99
CA LEU A 316 24.42 -11.32 -13.99
C LEU A 316 25.57 -10.33 -14.10
N ALA A 317 25.41 -9.22 -14.84
CA ALA A 317 26.43 -8.17 -14.89
C ALA A 317 26.60 -7.50 -13.51
N THR A 318 25.51 -7.19 -12.82
CA THR A 318 25.53 -6.68 -11.44
C THR A 318 26.20 -7.67 -10.49
N LEU A 319 25.79 -8.94 -10.51
CA LEU A 319 26.36 -10.00 -9.69
C LEU A 319 27.86 -10.19 -9.96
N GLY A 320 28.29 -10.12 -11.24
CA GLY A 320 29.70 -10.18 -11.61
C GLY A 320 30.53 -9.06 -11.00
N THR A 321 29.97 -7.85 -10.93
CA THR A 321 30.62 -6.71 -10.27
C THR A 321 30.71 -6.93 -8.75
N LEU A 322 29.65 -7.45 -8.13
CA LEU A 322 29.59 -7.72 -6.69
C LEU A 322 30.59 -8.78 -6.21
N LEU A 323 30.98 -9.73 -7.08
CA LEU A 323 32.05 -10.71 -6.77
C LEU A 323 33.42 -10.03 -6.49
N GLY A 324 33.61 -8.81 -6.98
CA GLY A 324 34.81 -7.98 -6.68
C GLY A 324 34.69 -7.22 -5.34
N LEU A 325 33.48 -7.11 -4.77
CA LEU A 325 33.19 -6.26 -3.62
C LEU A 325 32.85 -7.04 -2.34
N ALA A 326 32.59 -8.34 -2.42
CA ALA A 326 32.33 -9.19 -1.26
C ALA A 326 33.02 -10.56 -1.41
N ASP A 327 33.36 -11.20 -0.29
CA ASP A 327 34.00 -12.52 -0.29
C ASP A 327 33.04 -13.64 -0.65
N HIS A 328 31.76 -13.46 -0.37
CA HIS A 328 30.70 -14.39 -0.69
C HIS A 328 29.44 -13.65 -1.14
N VAL A 329 28.91 -13.99 -2.32
CA VAL A 329 27.71 -13.38 -2.89
C VAL A 329 26.66 -14.44 -3.12
N ASP A 330 25.50 -14.29 -2.48
CA ASP A 330 24.29 -15.08 -2.71
C ASP A 330 23.27 -14.27 -3.50
N VAL A 331 22.35 -14.95 -4.15
CA VAL A 331 21.31 -14.34 -5.01
C VAL A 331 19.95 -14.41 -4.34
N SER A 332 19.24 -13.28 -4.35
CA SER A 332 17.90 -13.18 -3.78
C SER A 332 16.99 -12.25 -4.58
N ALA A 333 15.70 -12.21 -4.19
CA ALA A 333 14.84 -11.09 -4.53
C ALA A 333 15.27 -9.83 -3.77
N SER A 334 14.86 -8.65 -4.25
CA SER A 334 15.19 -7.36 -3.65
C SER A 334 14.46 -7.10 -2.32
N SER A 335 13.38 -7.84 -2.06
CA SER A 335 12.57 -7.79 -0.84
C SER A 335 11.88 -9.14 -0.61
N SER A 336 11.09 -9.27 0.46
CA SER A 336 10.19 -10.42 0.63
C SER A 336 9.26 -10.58 -0.57
N LEU A 337 9.07 -11.81 -1.04
CA LEU A 337 8.10 -12.14 -2.10
C LEU A 337 6.64 -12.07 -1.61
N LEU A 338 6.41 -11.68 -0.36
CA LEU A 338 5.07 -11.38 0.19
C LEU A 338 4.29 -10.35 -0.65
N HIS A 339 5.00 -9.46 -1.33
CA HIS A 339 4.44 -8.34 -2.09
C HIS A 339 3.98 -8.70 -3.50
N VAL A 340 4.22 -9.93 -3.96
CA VAL A 340 3.80 -10.42 -5.27
C VAL A 340 2.85 -11.62 -5.14
N PRO A 341 2.01 -11.91 -6.15
CA PRO A 341 1.15 -13.09 -6.14
C PRO A 341 1.95 -14.39 -6.12
N LEU A 342 1.28 -15.50 -5.78
CA LEU A 342 1.96 -16.78 -5.54
C LEU A 342 2.47 -17.46 -6.81
N ASP A 343 1.61 -17.65 -7.82
CA ASP A 343 1.92 -18.47 -8.99
C ASP A 343 1.21 -17.99 -10.26
N ALA A 344 1.98 -17.55 -11.25
CA ALA A 344 1.45 -17.07 -12.52
C ALA A 344 0.82 -18.20 -13.38
N THR A 345 1.23 -19.45 -13.19
CA THR A 345 0.68 -20.60 -13.93
C THR A 345 -0.79 -20.90 -13.59
N ALA A 346 -1.29 -20.31 -12.50
CA ALA A 346 -2.70 -20.42 -12.12
C ALA A 346 -3.62 -19.50 -12.96
N GLU A 347 -3.06 -18.53 -13.69
CA GLU A 347 -3.81 -17.61 -14.53
C GLU A 347 -4.14 -18.27 -15.89
N GLN A 348 -5.43 -18.55 -16.11
CA GLN A 348 -5.90 -19.27 -17.31
C GLN A 348 -6.46 -18.35 -18.39
N ASP A 349 -6.88 -17.14 -18.03
CA ASP A 349 -7.54 -16.20 -18.96
C ASP A 349 -6.57 -15.13 -19.53
N ILE A 350 -5.29 -15.17 -19.14
CA ILE A 350 -4.26 -14.27 -19.67
C ILE A 350 -3.69 -14.86 -20.96
N ASP A 351 -3.52 -14.02 -22.00
CA ASP A 351 -2.84 -14.41 -23.23
C ASP A 351 -1.52 -15.12 -22.92
N PRO A 352 -1.26 -16.30 -23.52
CA PRO A 352 -0.04 -17.06 -23.25
C PRO A 352 1.27 -16.31 -23.54
N GLN A 353 1.27 -15.33 -24.45
CA GLN A 353 2.42 -14.48 -24.71
C GLN A 353 2.66 -13.54 -23.52
N VAL A 354 1.61 -12.88 -23.04
CA VAL A 354 1.67 -11.98 -21.88
C VAL A 354 2.03 -12.73 -20.62
N LEU A 355 1.50 -13.96 -20.44
CA LEU A 355 1.80 -14.79 -19.28
C LEU A 355 3.31 -15.09 -19.15
N ARG A 356 4.04 -15.21 -20.26
CA ARG A 356 5.50 -15.39 -20.25
C ARG A 356 6.28 -14.15 -19.80
N TRP A 357 5.65 -12.98 -19.77
CA TRP A 357 6.27 -11.76 -19.24
C TRP A 357 6.08 -11.62 -17.72
N LEU A 358 5.24 -12.48 -17.12
CA LEU A 358 4.89 -12.42 -15.70
C LEU A 358 5.74 -13.38 -14.87
N ALA A 359 6.23 -12.87 -13.74
CA ALA A 359 6.94 -13.64 -12.72
C ALA A 359 6.33 -13.35 -11.34
N PHE A 360 5.54 -14.28 -10.82
CA PHE A 360 5.04 -14.26 -9.44
C PHE A 360 6.03 -14.95 -8.50
N ALA A 361 5.72 -15.15 -7.25
CA ALA A 361 6.67 -15.66 -6.26
C ALA A 361 7.36 -16.97 -6.67
N ARG A 362 6.63 -17.92 -7.27
CA ARG A 362 7.21 -19.17 -7.78
C ARG A 362 8.17 -18.92 -8.93
N GLN A 363 7.79 -18.12 -9.90
CA GLN A 363 8.62 -17.80 -11.06
C GLN A 363 9.87 -17.01 -10.65
N LYS A 364 9.72 -16.01 -9.76
CA LYS A 364 10.87 -15.27 -9.20
C LYS A 364 11.83 -16.16 -8.42
N THR A 365 11.32 -17.16 -7.70
CA THR A 365 12.17 -18.16 -7.05
C THR A 365 12.98 -18.94 -8.09
N ALA A 366 12.38 -19.36 -9.20
CA ALA A 366 13.10 -20.01 -10.29
C ALA A 366 14.15 -19.10 -10.95
N GLU A 367 13.85 -17.83 -11.12
CA GLU A 367 14.82 -16.82 -11.61
C GLU A 367 16.03 -16.68 -10.69
N ILE A 368 15.80 -16.57 -9.37
CA ILE A 368 16.85 -16.50 -8.35
C ILE A 368 17.77 -17.74 -8.42
N VAL A 369 17.18 -18.93 -8.51
CA VAL A 369 17.91 -20.19 -8.60
C VAL A 369 18.72 -20.27 -9.90
N THR A 370 18.15 -19.84 -11.02
CA THR A 370 18.83 -19.79 -12.32
C THR A 370 20.03 -18.86 -12.29
N LEU A 371 19.87 -17.65 -11.72
CA LEU A 371 20.95 -16.68 -11.58
C LEU A 371 22.07 -17.20 -10.64
N ALA A 372 21.73 -17.84 -9.53
CA ALA A 372 22.69 -18.44 -8.62
C ALA A 372 23.48 -19.58 -9.29
N LYS A 373 22.82 -20.39 -10.12
CA LYS A 373 23.48 -21.42 -10.95
C LYS A 373 24.42 -20.79 -11.97
N GLY A 374 23.96 -19.73 -12.67
CA GLY A 374 24.78 -19.01 -13.64
C GLY A 374 26.01 -18.36 -13.00
N LEU A 375 25.88 -17.79 -11.81
CA LEU A 375 26.99 -17.18 -11.06
C LEU A 375 28.00 -18.23 -10.56
N SER A 376 27.52 -19.41 -10.15
CA SER A 376 28.38 -20.47 -9.58
C SER A 376 29.03 -21.36 -10.62
N GLN A 377 28.33 -21.65 -11.73
CA GLN A 377 28.73 -22.66 -12.73
C GLN A 377 29.06 -22.05 -14.09
N GLY A 378 28.89 -20.73 -14.24
CA GLY A 378 29.06 -20.00 -15.49
C GLY A 378 27.79 -19.93 -16.35
N THR A 379 27.74 -18.97 -17.24
CA THR A 379 26.58 -18.69 -18.10
C THR A 379 26.24 -19.83 -19.07
N GLU A 380 27.22 -20.65 -19.42
CA GLU A 380 27.02 -21.86 -20.23
C GLU A 380 26.03 -22.84 -19.59
N ALA A 381 26.04 -22.94 -18.25
CA ALA A 381 25.16 -23.84 -17.48
C ALA A 381 23.67 -23.43 -17.52
N ILE A 382 23.40 -22.18 -17.95
CA ILE A 382 22.05 -21.59 -18.05
C ILE A 382 21.79 -21.03 -19.45
N ALA A 383 22.49 -21.49 -20.47
CA ALA A 383 22.41 -20.93 -21.81
C ALA A 383 21.00 -21.00 -22.43
N ALA A 384 20.26 -22.05 -22.14
CA ALA A 384 18.88 -22.22 -22.60
C ALA A 384 17.94 -21.22 -21.92
N GLU A 385 18.06 -21.04 -20.60
CA GLU A 385 17.28 -20.10 -19.81
C GLU A 385 17.57 -18.64 -20.23
N LEU A 386 18.85 -18.30 -20.50
CA LEU A 386 19.24 -17.00 -21.02
C LEU A 386 18.61 -16.72 -22.41
N ALA A 387 18.62 -17.72 -23.30
CA ALA A 387 18.04 -17.57 -24.63
C ALA A 387 16.52 -17.36 -24.56
N ALA A 388 15.82 -18.13 -23.72
CA ALA A 388 14.38 -17.98 -23.50
C ALA A 388 14.05 -16.61 -22.90
N ASN A 389 14.76 -16.18 -21.86
CA ASN A 389 14.57 -14.87 -21.21
C ASN A 389 14.74 -13.71 -22.20
N ARG A 390 15.81 -13.72 -23.01
CA ARG A 390 15.99 -12.72 -24.07
C ARG A 390 14.82 -12.69 -25.08
N ALA A 391 14.32 -13.86 -25.47
CA ALA A 391 13.20 -13.95 -26.41
C ALA A 391 11.91 -13.38 -25.81
N ASP A 392 11.64 -13.64 -24.53
CA ASP A 392 10.45 -13.15 -23.84
C ASP A 392 10.53 -11.63 -23.57
N LEU A 393 11.69 -11.10 -23.17
CA LEU A 393 11.92 -9.65 -23.05
C LEU A 393 11.76 -8.93 -24.40
N ALA A 394 12.32 -9.49 -25.48
CA ALA A 394 12.15 -8.94 -26.84
C ALA A 394 10.69 -8.98 -27.26
N SER A 395 9.99 -10.10 -27.02
CA SER A 395 8.57 -10.23 -27.36
C SER A 395 7.69 -9.20 -26.66
N ARG A 396 8.04 -8.83 -25.41
CA ARG A 396 7.36 -7.77 -24.66
C ARG A 396 7.67 -6.39 -25.25
N ALA A 397 8.93 -6.12 -25.54
CA ALA A 397 9.36 -4.83 -26.07
C ALA A 397 8.74 -4.53 -27.45
N ASP A 398 8.49 -5.55 -28.28
CA ASP A 398 7.95 -5.42 -29.62
C ASP A 398 6.43 -5.64 -29.72
N ALA A 399 5.76 -5.92 -28.59
CA ALA A 399 4.33 -6.20 -28.58
C ALA A 399 3.49 -4.95 -28.92
N PRO A 400 2.43 -5.08 -29.75
CA PRO A 400 1.55 -3.95 -30.06
C PRO A 400 0.93 -3.29 -28.82
N ILE A 401 0.62 -4.05 -27.77
CA ILE A 401 0.07 -3.53 -26.53
C ILE A 401 1.03 -2.58 -25.82
N THR A 402 2.36 -2.79 -25.94
CA THR A 402 3.37 -1.96 -25.27
C THR A 402 3.78 -0.74 -26.10
N ARG A 403 3.41 -0.69 -27.39
CA ARG A 403 3.81 0.39 -28.32
C ARG A 403 2.66 0.78 -29.24
N ASP A 404 1.54 1.23 -28.69
CA ASP A 404 0.42 1.76 -29.48
C ASP A 404 0.81 3.10 -30.10
N PRO A 405 0.89 3.21 -31.46
CA PRO A 405 1.32 4.46 -32.10
C PRO A 405 0.38 5.63 -31.83
N ALA A 406 -0.93 5.40 -31.66
CA ALA A 406 -1.91 6.45 -31.41
C ALA A 406 -1.74 7.00 -29.99
N VAL A 407 -1.58 6.13 -28.99
CA VAL A 407 -1.30 6.55 -27.60
C VAL A 407 0.02 7.31 -27.51
N ARG A 408 1.08 6.78 -28.14
CA ARG A 408 2.41 7.41 -28.15
C ARG A 408 2.39 8.79 -28.81
N ALA A 409 1.73 8.93 -29.97
CA ALA A 409 1.58 10.22 -30.65
C ALA A 409 0.80 11.22 -29.81
N ARG A 410 -0.28 10.78 -29.15
CA ARG A 410 -1.08 11.62 -28.26
C ARG A 410 -0.29 12.08 -27.05
N THR A 411 0.45 11.19 -26.41
CA THR A 411 1.30 11.53 -25.25
C THR A 411 2.41 12.51 -25.64
N ALA A 412 3.03 12.32 -26.79
CA ALA A 412 4.07 13.22 -27.29
C ALA A 412 3.54 14.62 -27.70
N ALA A 413 2.25 14.73 -27.95
CA ALA A 413 1.61 16.00 -28.30
C ALA A 413 1.20 16.86 -27.08
N ILE A 414 1.37 16.35 -25.85
CA ILE A 414 1.06 17.08 -24.62
C ILE A 414 1.93 18.35 -24.55
N THR A 415 1.28 19.44 -24.19
CA THR A 415 1.91 20.75 -23.95
C THR A 415 1.56 21.26 -22.55
N ASP A 416 2.30 22.23 -22.06
CA ASP A 416 2.00 22.88 -20.77
C ASP A 416 0.58 23.46 -20.68
N ALA A 417 -0.03 23.81 -21.81
CA ALA A 417 -1.39 24.32 -21.86
C ALA A 417 -2.44 23.26 -21.51
N ASP A 418 -2.15 21.97 -21.78
CA ASP A 418 -3.07 20.87 -21.51
C ASP A 418 -3.27 20.61 -20.02
N GLY A 419 -2.29 20.98 -19.19
CA GLY A 419 -2.35 20.88 -17.72
C GLY A 419 -2.89 22.13 -17.04
N ARG A 420 -3.48 23.09 -17.78
CA ARG A 420 -3.98 24.35 -17.22
C ARG A 420 -5.46 24.53 -17.46
N ARG A 421 -6.20 24.96 -16.44
CA ARG A 421 -7.59 25.41 -16.56
C ARG A 421 -7.64 26.73 -17.35
N SER A 422 -8.73 26.95 -18.04
CA SER A 422 -8.94 28.14 -18.91
C SER A 422 -8.86 29.46 -18.14
N GLN A 423 -9.20 29.48 -16.84
CA GLN A 423 -9.16 30.62 -15.95
C GLN A 423 -8.51 30.26 -14.61
N PRO A 424 -7.90 31.26 -13.91
CA PRO A 424 -7.37 31.02 -12.56
C PRO A 424 -8.50 30.73 -11.56
N TYR A 425 -8.18 30.11 -10.44
CA TYR A 425 -9.15 29.69 -9.42
C TYR A 425 -10.06 30.85 -8.95
N ALA A 426 -9.52 32.05 -8.75
CA ALA A 426 -10.31 33.20 -8.30
C ALA A 426 -11.46 33.58 -9.25
N GLU A 427 -11.32 33.33 -10.54
CA GLU A 427 -12.38 33.55 -11.54
C GLU A 427 -13.32 32.34 -11.62
N ARG A 428 -12.76 31.13 -11.56
CA ARG A 428 -13.55 29.89 -11.58
C ARG A 428 -14.53 29.81 -10.40
N THR A 429 -14.08 30.11 -9.19
CA THR A 429 -14.95 30.04 -8.00
C THR A 429 -16.17 30.98 -8.09
N VAL A 430 -16.03 32.15 -8.74
CA VAL A 430 -17.17 33.04 -9.00
C VAL A 430 -18.15 32.43 -10.01
N ALA A 431 -17.63 31.88 -11.11
CA ALA A 431 -18.46 31.23 -12.13
C ALA A 431 -19.19 29.99 -11.57
N GLN A 432 -18.49 29.19 -10.77
CA GLN A 432 -19.02 27.97 -10.13
C GLN A 432 -20.11 28.29 -9.12
N ARG A 433 -19.92 29.30 -8.27
CA ARG A 433 -20.97 29.74 -7.32
C ARG A 433 -22.22 30.22 -8.02
N ALA A 434 -22.04 31.01 -9.09
CA ALA A 434 -23.18 31.51 -9.88
C ALA A 434 -23.91 30.34 -10.60
N HIS A 435 -23.17 29.34 -11.08
CA HIS A 435 -23.75 28.19 -11.80
C HIS A 435 -24.45 27.20 -10.87
N LEU A 436 -23.80 26.83 -9.76
CA LEU A 436 -24.27 25.80 -8.84
C LEU A 436 -25.34 26.31 -7.86
N GLY A 437 -25.32 27.59 -7.49
CA GLY A 437 -26.29 28.20 -6.56
C GLY A 437 -26.35 27.54 -5.18
N LEU A 438 -25.23 26.95 -4.72
CA LEU A 438 -25.16 26.23 -3.46
C LEU A 438 -25.19 27.17 -2.25
N PRO A 439 -25.76 26.75 -1.10
CA PRO A 439 -25.70 27.52 0.13
C PRO A 439 -24.27 27.53 0.69
N LEU A 440 -23.99 28.40 1.67
CA LEU A 440 -22.78 28.33 2.48
C LEU A 440 -22.68 26.96 3.17
N LEU A 441 -21.47 26.46 3.41
CA LEU A 441 -21.20 25.12 3.96
C LEU A 441 -21.96 24.01 3.19
N PRO A 442 -21.76 23.88 1.88
CA PRO A 442 -22.50 22.88 1.10
C PRO A 442 -22.24 21.48 1.63
N THR A 443 -23.30 20.66 1.70
CA THR A 443 -23.23 19.28 2.16
C THR A 443 -23.06 18.31 0.99
N THR A 444 -22.16 17.34 1.13
CA THR A 444 -21.96 16.27 0.14
C THR A 444 -21.45 15.00 0.82
N THR A 445 -21.30 13.92 0.05
CA THR A 445 -20.56 12.72 0.47
C THR A 445 -19.35 12.50 -0.45
N ILE A 446 -18.46 11.57 -0.07
CA ILE A 446 -17.24 11.34 -0.86
C ILE A 446 -17.58 10.60 -2.16
N GLY A 447 -18.39 9.53 -2.12
CA GLY A 447 -18.76 8.78 -3.34
C GLY A 447 -19.52 7.50 -3.05
N SER A 448 -18.87 6.51 -2.48
CA SER A 448 -19.48 5.20 -2.27
C SER A 448 -20.48 5.18 -1.11
N PHE A 449 -21.55 4.40 -1.30
CA PHE A 449 -22.54 4.05 -0.28
C PHE A 449 -22.39 2.57 0.15
N PRO A 450 -23.11 2.11 1.22
CA PRO A 450 -22.99 0.74 1.73
C PRO A 450 -23.19 -0.32 0.64
N GLN A 451 -22.26 -1.28 0.58
CA GLN A 451 -22.36 -2.42 -0.33
C GLN A 451 -23.27 -3.49 0.26
N THR A 452 -24.53 -3.55 -0.20
CA THR A 452 -25.55 -4.48 0.29
C THR A 452 -25.21 -5.94 -0.02
N THR A 453 -25.85 -6.88 0.68
CA THR A 453 -25.73 -8.32 0.39
C THR A 453 -26.33 -8.64 -0.97
N GLU A 454 -27.44 -7.99 -1.30
CA GLU A 454 -28.18 -8.11 -2.57
C GLU A 454 -27.27 -7.72 -3.74
N LEU A 455 -26.55 -6.62 -3.64
CA LEU A 455 -25.61 -6.14 -4.65
C LEU A 455 -24.43 -7.12 -4.84
N ARG A 456 -23.88 -7.64 -3.73
CA ARG A 456 -22.82 -8.66 -3.79
C ARG A 456 -23.32 -9.95 -4.42
N THR A 457 -24.55 -10.36 -4.12
CA THR A 457 -25.21 -11.52 -4.73
C THR A 457 -25.42 -11.29 -6.22
N ALA A 458 -25.94 -10.14 -6.63
CA ALA A 458 -26.14 -9.81 -8.05
C ALA A 458 -24.84 -9.90 -8.86
N ARG A 459 -23.72 -9.41 -8.33
CA ARG A 459 -22.38 -9.57 -8.97
C ARG A 459 -21.94 -11.04 -9.08
N ALA A 460 -22.23 -11.84 -8.04
CA ALA A 460 -21.93 -13.26 -8.07
C ALA A 460 -22.84 -14.02 -9.07
N ASP A 461 -24.08 -13.62 -9.18
CA ASP A 461 -25.06 -14.18 -10.11
C ASP A 461 -24.73 -13.85 -11.57
N LEU A 462 -24.28 -12.62 -11.85
CA LEU A 462 -23.78 -12.23 -13.17
C LEU A 462 -22.59 -13.10 -13.57
N ARG A 463 -21.58 -13.20 -12.69
CA ARG A 463 -20.39 -14.03 -12.96
C ARG A 463 -20.70 -15.51 -13.17
N ALA A 464 -21.74 -16.01 -12.50
CA ALA A 464 -22.19 -17.39 -12.61
C ALA A 464 -23.20 -17.61 -13.76
N GLY A 465 -23.53 -16.55 -14.53
CA GLY A 465 -24.50 -16.61 -15.62
C GLY A 465 -25.95 -16.83 -15.16
N ARG A 466 -26.27 -16.60 -13.87
CA ARG A 466 -27.62 -16.72 -13.33
C ARG A 466 -28.52 -15.53 -13.67
N ILE A 467 -27.91 -14.37 -13.88
CA ILE A 467 -28.55 -13.19 -14.47
C ILE A 467 -27.70 -12.71 -15.63
N ASP A 468 -28.31 -12.06 -16.60
CA ASP A 468 -27.62 -11.41 -17.72
C ASP A 468 -27.18 -9.99 -17.37
N GLY A 469 -26.47 -9.33 -18.30
CA GLY A 469 -26.00 -7.96 -18.12
C GLY A 469 -27.12 -6.96 -17.91
N ALA A 470 -28.26 -7.12 -18.61
CA ALA A 470 -29.42 -6.24 -18.47
C ALA A 470 -30.06 -6.36 -17.07
N GLY A 471 -30.23 -7.59 -16.59
CA GLY A 471 -30.71 -7.85 -15.24
C GLY A 471 -29.79 -7.30 -14.15
N TYR A 472 -28.49 -7.36 -14.36
CA TYR A 472 -27.52 -6.75 -13.45
C TYR A 472 -27.61 -5.21 -13.49
N GLU A 473 -27.71 -4.62 -14.68
CA GLU A 473 -27.82 -3.16 -14.84
C GLU A 473 -29.07 -2.61 -14.11
N GLU A 474 -30.22 -3.30 -14.19
CA GLU A 474 -31.43 -2.86 -13.44
C GLU A 474 -31.21 -2.91 -11.92
N ARG A 475 -30.46 -3.89 -11.40
CA ARG A 475 -30.09 -3.93 -9.97
C ARG A 475 -29.24 -2.73 -9.56
N ILE A 476 -28.28 -2.33 -10.41
CA ILE A 476 -27.48 -1.14 -10.18
C ILE A 476 -28.35 0.12 -10.19
N LYS A 477 -29.28 0.24 -11.12
CA LYS A 477 -30.25 1.36 -11.19
C LYS A 477 -31.15 1.43 -9.96
N ASP A 478 -31.59 0.29 -9.42
CA ASP A 478 -32.38 0.21 -8.18
C ASP A 478 -31.60 0.80 -6.99
N GLU A 479 -30.32 0.41 -6.83
CA GLU A 479 -29.45 0.93 -5.78
C GLU A 479 -29.20 2.44 -5.94
N ILE A 480 -28.97 2.92 -7.16
CA ILE A 480 -28.82 4.36 -7.44
C ILE A 480 -30.09 5.11 -7.03
N ARG A 481 -31.27 4.60 -7.36
CA ARG A 481 -32.55 5.23 -6.95
C ARG A 481 -32.69 5.32 -5.43
N GLU A 482 -32.33 4.26 -4.70
CA GLU A 482 -32.37 4.26 -3.24
C GLU A 482 -31.40 5.29 -2.65
N VAL A 483 -30.16 5.31 -3.14
CA VAL A 483 -29.11 6.21 -2.68
C VAL A 483 -29.52 7.68 -2.90
N LEU A 484 -30.01 8.02 -4.08
CA LEU A 484 -30.45 9.39 -4.39
C LEU A 484 -31.69 9.80 -3.57
N SER A 485 -32.71 8.93 -3.49
CA SER A 485 -33.91 9.20 -2.69
C SER A 485 -33.58 9.45 -1.22
N PHE A 486 -32.63 8.73 -0.66
CA PHE A 486 -32.14 8.98 0.69
C PHE A 486 -31.45 10.34 0.81
N GLN A 487 -30.49 10.65 -0.07
CA GLN A 487 -29.74 11.91 -0.02
C GLN A 487 -30.65 13.13 -0.16
N GLU A 488 -31.63 13.07 -1.06
CA GLU A 488 -32.65 14.14 -1.22
C GLU A 488 -33.47 14.37 0.05
N LYS A 489 -33.95 13.27 0.67
CA LYS A 489 -34.75 13.32 1.92
C LYS A 489 -33.89 13.85 3.09
N ALA A 490 -32.63 13.45 3.18
CA ALA A 490 -31.70 13.96 4.19
C ALA A 490 -31.41 15.45 3.98
N GLY A 491 -31.48 15.92 2.73
CA GLY A 491 -31.24 17.32 2.36
C GLY A 491 -29.80 17.62 2.01
N ILE A 492 -29.05 16.66 1.49
CA ILE A 492 -27.70 16.83 0.95
C ILE A 492 -27.74 17.74 -0.28
N ASP A 493 -26.84 18.69 -0.39
CA ASP A 493 -26.86 19.72 -1.43
C ASP A 493 -26.26 19.23 -2.76
N VAL A 494 -25.15 18.51 -2.73
CA VAL A 494 -24.50 17.88 -3.89
C VAL A 494 -24.48 16.36 -3.70
N LEU A 495 -25.14 15.65 -4.62
CA LEU A 495 -25.40 14.23 -4.49
C LEU A 495 -24.31 13.39 -5.15
N VAL A 496 -24.28 12.10 -4.82
CA VAL A 496 -23.49 11.08 -5.51
C VAL A 496 -24.38 9.91 -5.91
N HIS A 497 -24.02 9.17 -6.96
CA HIS A 497 -24.80 7.97 -7.35
C HIS A 497 -24.55 6.75 -6.44
N GLY A 498 -23.53 6.79 -5.56
CA GLY A 498 -23.24 5.78 -4.55
C GLY A 498 -22.33 4.64 -4.99
N GLU A 499 -21.90 4.60 -6.24
CA GLU A 499 -20.95 3.63 -6.81
C GLU A 499 -21.35 2.15 -6.69
N PRO A 500 -22.62 1.78 -6.86
CA PRO A 500 -23.02 0.37 -6.71
C PRO A 500 -22.40 -0.54 -7.77
N GLU A 501 -22.03 -0.02 -8.94
CA GLU A 501 -21.40 -0.76 -10.03
C GLU A 501 -19.96 -1.18 -9.72
N ARG A 502 -19.27 -0.52 -8.78
CA ARG A 502 -17.85 -0.69 -8.51
C ARG A 502 -17.59 -1.71 -7.40
N ASN A 503 -16.84 -2.74 -7.72
CA ASN A 503 -16.29 -3.67 -6.71
C ASN A 503 -15.07 -3.07 -6.00
N ASP A 504 -14.22 -2.38 -6.75
CA ASP A 504 -12.99 -1.72 -6.30
C ASP A 504 -12.78 -0.43 -7.09
N MET A 505 -12.16 0.58 -6.51
CA MET A 505 -12.02 1.89 -7.14
C MET A 505 -10.94 1.94 -8.24
N VAL A 506 -10.03 0.96 -8.32
CA VAL A 506 -9.04 0.86 -9.39
C VAL A 506 -9.42 -0.23 -10.39
N GLN A 507 -9.81 -1.42 -9.91
CA GLN A 507 -10.16 -2.54 -10.77
C GLN A 507 -11.31 -2.20 -11.73
N TYR A 508 -12.32 -1.45 -11.29
CA TYR A 508 -13.44 -1.04 -12.14
C TYR A 508 -12.99 -0.27 -13.38
N PHE A 509 -12.07 0.68 -13.23
CA PHE A 509 -11.54 1.46 -14.34
C PHE A 509 -10.57 0.65 -15.19
N ALA A 510 -9.69 -0.11 -14.55
CA ALA A 510 -8.71 -0.95 -15.23
C ALA A 510 -9.36 -1.96 -16.20
N GLU A 511 -10.51 -2.54 -15.83
CA GLU A 511 -11.27 -3.47 -16.68
C GLU A 511 -11.87 -2.81 -17.94
N GLN A 512 -11.90 -1.49 -18.01
CA GLN A 512 -12.48 -0.72 -19.12
C GLN A 512 -11.44 0.06 -19.94
N LEU A 513 -10.19 0.06 -19.50
CA LEU A 513 -9.07 0.69 -20.20
C LEU A 513 -8.26 -0.36 -20.96
N THR A 514 -7.80 -0.01 -22.17
CA THR A 514 -6.80 -0.85 -22.84
C THR A 514 -5.48 -0.81 -22.10
N GLY A 515 -4.63 -1.80 -22.31
CA GLY A 515 -3.31 -1.90 -21.66
C GLY A 515 -3.35 -2.47 -20.25
N TYR A 516 -4.51 -2.59 -19.63
CA TYR A 516 -4.72 -3.29 -18.37
C TYR A 516 -5.16 -4.75 -18.57
N LEU A 517 -4.78 -5.59 -17.62
CA LEU A 517 -5.17 -7.00 -17.52
C LEU A 517 -5.68 -7.29 -16.11
N ALA A 518 -6.67 -8.16 -16.03
CA ALA A 518 -7.19 -8.68 -14.76
C ALA A 518 -6.68 -10.10 -14.53
N THR A 519 -6.11 -10.37 -13.35
CA THR A 519 -5.74 -11.72 -12.92
C THR A 519 -6.93 -12.43 -12.25
N GLN A 520 -6.90 -13.76 -12.17
CA GLN A 520 -7.84 -14.56 -11.37
C GLN A 520 -7.30 -14.87 -9.98
N HIS A 521 -6.01 -15.17 -9.89
CA HIS A 521 -5.31 -15.60 -8.68
C HIS A 521 -4.22 -14.64 -8.21
N GLY A 522 -4.13 -13.46 -8.82
CA GLY A 522 -3.13 -12.42 -8.51
C GLY A 522 -3.30 -11.75 -7.15
N TRP A 523 -3.62 -12.53 -6.11
CA TRP A 523 -3.87 -12.02 -4.77
C TRP A 523 -2.59 -11.70 -4.01
N VAL A 524 -2.53 -10.52 -3.41
CA VAL A 524 -1.51 -10.10 -2.45
C VAL A 524 -2.15 -9.68 -1.14
N GLN A 525 -1.44 -9.89 -0.03
CA GLN A 525 -1.92 -9.50 1.29
C GLN A 525 -1.79 -7.98 1.45
N SER A 526 -2.90 -7.34 1.87
CA SER A 526 -2.90 -5.94 2.30
C SER A 526 -2.71 -5.86 3.83
N TYR A 527 -3.54 -6.56 4.59
CA TYR A 527 -3.40 -6.74 6.03
C TYR A 527 -4.28 -7.90 6.51
N GLY A 528 -3.82 -8.66 7.49
CA GLY A 528 -4.61 -9.73 8.11
C GLY A 528 -5.29 -10.62 7.08
N THR A 529 -6.62 -10.65 7.07
CA THR A 529 -7.42 -11.42 6.09
C THR A 529 -7.83 -10.61 4.84
N ARG A 530 -7.44 -9.35 4.75
CA ARG A 530 -7.68 -8.55 3.55
C ARG A 530 -6.61 -8.80 2.51
N TYR A 531 -7.02 -9.37 1.40
CA TYR A 531 -6.23 -9.53 0.19
C TYR A 531 -6.80 -8.66 -0.92
N VAL A 532 -5.92 -8.05 -1.68
CA VAL A 532 -6.24 -7.28 -2.89
C VAL A 532 -5.73 -8.02 -4.11
N ARG A 533 -6.31 -7.72 -5.25
CA ARG A 533 -5.91 -8.26 -6.54
C ARG A 533 -5.67 -7.08 -7.48
N PRO A 534 -4.47 -6.48 -7.39
CA PRO A 534 -4.13 -5.33 -8.20
C PRO A 534 -4.26 -5.67 -9.68
N PRO A 535 -4.85 -4.81 -10.50
CA PRO A 535 -4.80 -4.98 -11.94
C PRO A 535 -3.36 -4.86 -12.45
N VAL A 536 -3.09 -5.49 -13.57
CA VAL A 536 -1.78 -5.48 -14.22
C VAL A 536 -1.79 -4.49 -15.36
N LEU A 537 -1.02 -3.43 -15.26
CA LEU A 537 -0.82 -2.45 -16.32
C LEU A 537 0.36 -2.91 -17.20
N ALA A 538 0.05 -3.59 -18.30
CA ALA A 538 1.02 -4.26 -19.15
C ALA A 538 1.38 -3.50 -20.43
N GLY A 539 0.59 -2.48 -20.80
CA GLY A 539 0.75 -1.80 -22.09
C GLY A 539 0.42 -0.32 -22.08
N ASP A 540 0.37 0.28 -23.26
CA ASP A 540 -0.05 1.66 -23.45
C ASP A 540 -1.55 1.81 -23.19
N ILE A 541 -1.95 2.91 -22.55
CA ILE A 541 -3.29 3.10 -22.00
C ILE A 541 -4.13 3.97 -22.93
N SER A 542 -5.34 3.49 -23.27
CA SER A 542 -6.39 4.29 -23.88
C SER A 542 -7.77 3.91 -23.35
N ARG A 543 -8.73 4.82 -23.49
CA ARG A 543 -10.12 4.61 -23.13
C ARG A 543 -10.95 4.37 -24.42
N PRO A 544 -11.37 3.14 -24.68
CA PRO A 544 -12.16 2.84 -25.89
C PRO A 544 -13.58 3.38 -25.84
N GLU A 545 -14.22 3.37 -24.64
CA GLU A 545 -15.60 3.74 -24.40
C GLU A 545 -15.77 4.51 -23.09
N PRO A 546 -16.84 5.32 -22.92
CA PRO A 546 -17.17 5.94 -21.64
C PRO A 546 -17.38 4.92 -20.51
N MET A 547 -16.80 5.21 -19.34
CA MET A 547 -16.77 4.27 -18.22
C MET A 547 -17.87 4.50 -17.18
N THR A 548 -18.11 5.76 -16.81
CA THR A 548 -19.01 6.16 -15.72
C THR A 548 -20.15 7.08 -16.17
N VAL A 549 -20.03 7.67 -17.35
CA VAL A 549 -20.98 8.66 -17.89
C VAL A 549 -22.42 8.18 -17.81
N ARG A 550 -22.72 6.95 -18.21
CA ARG A 550 -24.08 6.38 -18.21
C ARG A 550 -24.70 6.34 -16.80
N TRP A 551 -23.89 6.08 -15.78
CA TRP A 551 -24.39 5.98 -14.40
C TRP A 551 -24.63 7.36 -13.80
N THR A 552 -23.72 8.31 -14.06
CA THR A 552 -23.87 9.71 -13.65
C THR A 552 -25.06 10.37 -14.35
N ALA A 553 -25.19 10.17 -15.66
CA ALA A 553 -26.33 10.69 -16.43
C ALA A 553 -27.67 10.09 -15.95
N TYR A 554 -27.70 8.79 -15.68
CA TYR A 554 -28.90 8.14 -15.10
C TYR A 554 -29.22 8.74 -13.73
N ALA A 555 -28.26 8.88 -12.84
CA ALA A 555 -28.45 9.49 -11.54
C ALA A 555 -28.95 10.94 -11.67
N GLN A 556 -28.34 11.75 -12.53
CA GLN A 556 -28.76 13.13 -12.76
C GLN A 556 -30.19 13.24 -13.34
N SER A 557 -30.65 12.22 -14.08
CA SER A 557 -32.03 12.18 -14.60
C SER A 557 -33.12 12.00 -13.51
N LEU A 558 -32.72 11.64 -12.30
CA LEU A 558 -33.63 11.38 -11.17
C LEU A 558 -33.76 12.56 -10.20
N THR A 559 -32.96 13.61 -10.37
CA THR A 559 -32.90 14.75 -9.45
C THR A 559 -32.53 16.05 -10.18
N GLU A 560 -32.97 17.17 -9.62
CA GLU A 560 -32.57 18.53 -10.08
C GLU A 560 -31.30 19.02 -9.35
N ARG A 561 -30.87 18.37 -8.26
CA ARG A 561 -29.62 18.72 -7.56
C ARG A 561 -28.42 18.22 -8.34
N PRO A 562 -27.27 18.90 -8.23
CA PRO A 562 -26.05 18.42 -8.87
C PRO A 562 -25.68 17.02 -8.38
N VAL A 563 -25.35 16.10 -9.32
CA VAL A 563 -24.79 14.78 -9.04
C VAL A 563 -23.34 14.80 -9.46
N LYS A 564 -22.43 14.43 -8.54
CA LYS A 564 -21.00 14.35 -8.85
C LYS A 564 -20.68 13.20 -9.80
N GLY A 565 -19.93 13.47 -10.87
CA GLY A 565 -19.16 12.47 -11.58
C GLY A 565 -17.99 12.01 -10.71
N MET A 566 -17.76 10.69 -10.64
CA MET A 566 -16.81 10.11 -9.68
C MET A 566 -15.76 9.29 -10.41
N LEU A 567 -14.47 9.64 -10.25
CA LEU A 567 -13.33 8.98 -10.90
C LEU A 567 -12.22 8.71 -9.88
N THR A 568 -11.36 7.75 -10.20
CA THR A 568 -10.08 7.54 -9.53
C THR A 568 -8.98 8.21 -10.33
N GLY A 569 -8.11 8.95 -9.68
CA GLY A 569 -7.07 9.73 -10.32
C GLY A 569 -5.88 8.92 -10.81
N PRO A 570 -5.02 9.51 -11.67
CA PRO A 570 -3.91 8.81 -12.32
C PRO A 570 -2.92 8.18 -11.35
N VAL A 571 -2.55 8.91 -10.29
CA VAL A 571 -1.57 8.43 -9.29
C VAL A 571 -2.10 7.20 -8.57
N THR A 572 -3.36 7.25 -8.12
CA THR A 572 -4.00 6.12 -7.42
C THR A 572 -4.20 4.93 -8.35
N MET A 573 -4.52 5.15 -9.63
CA MET A 573 -4.59 4.07 -10.63
C MET A 573 -3.26 3.33 -10.75
N LEU A 574 -2.13 4.04 -10.72
CA LEU A 574 -0.80 3.42 -10.75
C LEU A 574 -0.44 2.77 -9.41
N ALA A 575 -0.63 3.47 -8.30
CA ALA A 575 -0.23 3.04 -6.96
C ALA A 575 -0.85 1.70 -6.55
N TRP A 576 -2.08 1.42 -6.99
CA TRP A 576 -2.81 0.20 -6.64
C TRP A 576 -2.89 -0.80 -7.80
N SER A 577 -1.96 -0.70 -8.75
CA SER A 577 -1.75 -1.63 -9.86
C SER A 577 -0.33 -2.19 -9.83
N PHE A 578 -0.12 -3.33 -10.48
CA PHE A 578 1.20 -3.75 -10.90
C PHE A 578 1.54 -3.04 -12.22
N VAL A 579 2.38 -2.02 -12.12
CA VAL A 579 2.69 -1.14 -13.25
C VAL A 579 3.80 -1.74 -14.11
N ARG A 580 3.76 -1.48 -15.42
CA ARG A 580 4.85 -1.77 -16.37
C ARG A 580 6.15 -1.07 -15.94
N ASP A 581 7.27 -1.71 -16.21
CA ASP A 581 8.63 -1.23 -15.85
C ASP A 581 9.52 -0.93 -17.07
N ASP A 582 8.94 -0.97 -18.27
CA ASP A 582 9.64 -0.72 -19.53
C ASP A 582 9.65 0.77 -19.94
N GLN A 583 9.02 1.64 -19.14
CA GLN A 583 9.04 3.09 -19.31
C GLN A 583 8.95 3.80 -17.94
N PRO A 584 9.36 5.09 -17.85
CA PRO A 584 9.22 5.87 -16.64
C PRO A 584 7.78 5.96 -16.15
N LEU A 585 7.58 5.94 -14.81
CA LEU A 585 6.26 5.96 -14.19
C LEU A 585 5.46 7.21 -14.58
N GLY A 586 6.10 8.40 -14.68
CA GLY A 586 5.47 9.63 -15.13
C GLY A 586 4.92 9.55 -16.57
N GLU A 587 5.58 8.81 -17.47
CA GLU A 587 5.07 8.59 -18.84
C GLU A 587 3.79 7.74 -18.81
N THR A 588 3.76 6.71 -17.97
CA THR A 588 2.57 5.88 -17.77
C THR A 588 1.43 6.70 -17.14
N ALA A 589 1.75 7.57 -16.17
CA ALA A 589 0.79 8.49 -15.55
C ALA A 589 0.14 9.43 -16.57
N ARG A 590 0.90 9.97 -17.52
CA ARG A 590 0.36 10.84 -18.60
C ARG A 590 -0.62 10.08 -19.49
N GLN A 591 -0.34 8.81 -19.83
CA GLN A 591 -1.27 7.98 -20.62
C GLN A 591 -2.59 7.77 -19.87
N VAL A 592 -2.53 7.41 -18.57
CA VAL A 592 -3.72 7.25 -17.72
C VAL A 592 -4.47 8.58 -17.61
N ALA A 593 -3.76 9.69 -17.41
CA ALA A 593 -4.35 11.01 -17.31
C ALA A 593 -5.12 11.43 -18.58
N LEU A 594 -4.57 11.14 -19.77
CA LEU A 594 -5.26 11.40 -21.04
C LEU A 594 -6.53 10.55 -21.20
N ALA A 595 -6.52 9.31 -20.77
CA ALA A 595 -7.70 8.44 -20.78
C ALA A 595 -8.79 8.96 -19.81
N LEU A 596 -8.38 9.40 -18.63
CA LEU A 596 -9.29 10.02 -17.65
C LEU A 596 -9.80 11.39 -18.10
N ARG A 597 -8.96 12.18 -18.80
CA ARG A 597 -9.39 13.46 -19.40
C ARG A 597 -10.57 13.28 -20.34
N ASP A 598 -10.56 12.23 -21.15
CA ASP A 598 -11.68 11.93 -22.04
C ASP A 598 -12.96 11.63 -21.23
N GLU A 599 -12.85 10.90 -20.14
CA GLU A 599 -13.99 10.62 -19.25
C GLU A 599 -14.50 11.88 -18.56
N VAL A 600 -13.60 12.74 -18.06
CA VAL A 600 -13.95 14.03 -17.44
C VAL A 600 -14.69 14.94 -18.41
N ASN A 601 -14.21 15.05 -19.64
CA ASN A 601 -14.84 15.86 -20.69
C ASN A 601 -16.23 15.30 -21.08
N ASP A 602 -16.36 13.99 -21.18
CA ASP A 602 -17.65 13.33 -21.50
C ASP A 602 -18.65 13.47 -20.35
N LEU A 603 -18.20 13.43 -19.09
CA LEU A 603 -19.07 13.69 -17.93
C LEU A 603 -19.62 15.13 -17.99
N GLU A 604 -18.77 16.12 -18.24
CA GLU A 604 -19.21 17.50 -18.43
C GLU A 604 -20.18 17.64 -19.60
N ALA A 605 -19.86 17.08 -20.75
CA ALA A 605 -20.71 17.11 -21.95
C ALA A 605 -22.09 16.47 -21.72
N ASN A 606 -22.20 15.54 -20.77
CA ASN A 606 -23.45 14.90 -20.37
C ASN A 606 -24.10 15.53 -19.12
N GLY A 607 -23.69 16.75 -18.75
CA GLY A 607 -24.38 17.60 -17.76
C GLY A 607 -23.84 17.54 -16.34
N ALA A 608 -22.72 16.85 -16.07
CA ALA A 608 -22.10 16.88 -14.76
C ALA A 608 -21.46 18.26 -14.49
N SER A 609 -21.99 19.00 -13.52
CA SER A 609 -21.46 20.30 -13.09
C SER A 609 -20.39 20.18 -12.00
N VAL A 610 -20.28 19.03 -11.36
CA VAL A 610 -19.27 18.71 -10.35
C VAL A 610 -18.66 17.36 -10.71
N ILE A 611 -17.33 17.31 -10.79
CA ILE A 611 -16.59 16.08 -11.11
C ILE A 611 -15.50 15.89 -10.05
N GLN A 612 -15.51 14.75 -9.39
CA GLN A 612 -14.52 14.39 -8.37
C GLN A 612 -13.55 13.35 -8.94
N VAL A 613 -12.25 13.64 -8.80
CA VAL A 613 -11.15 12.75 -9.19
C VAL A 613 -10.31 12.51 -7.95
N ASP A 614 -10.39 11.31 -7.40
CA ASP A 614 -9.81 10.98 -6.08
C ASP A 614 -8.36 10.53 -6.18
N GLU A 615 -7.51 11.12 -5.34
CA GLU A 615 -6.08 10.76 -5.23
C GLU A 615 -5.68 10.36 -3.80
N PRO A 616 -6.33 9.34 -3.22
CA PRO A 616 -5.96 8.87 -1.88
C PRO A 616 -4.52 8.39 -1.77
N ALA A 617 -3.92 7.92 -2.87
CA ALA A 617 -2.58 7.38 -2.87
C ALA A 617 -1.46 8.43 -3.07
N LEU A 618 -1.78 9.69 -3.33
CA LEU A 618 -0.76 10.72 -3.61
C LEU A 618 0.31 10.80 -2.51
N ARG A 619 -0.09 10.86 -1.25
CA ARG A 619 0.84 10.86 -0.12
C ARG A 619 1.42 9.48 0.17
N GLU A 620 0.61 8.43 0.00
CA GLU A 620 0.99 7.06 0.34
C GLU A 620 2.15 6.51 -0.48
N THR A 621 2.36 7.03 -1.68
CA THR A 621 3.40 6.60 -2.62
C THR A 621 4.53 7.61 -2.77
N LEU A 622 4.65 8.58 -1.83
CA LEU A 622 5.87 9.38 -1.72
C LEU A 622 7.08 8.46 -1.61
N PRO A 623 8.14 8.71 -2.37
CA PRO A 623 9.40 7.98 -2.24
C PRO A 623 9.91 7.99 -0.81
N LEU A 624 10.65 6.96 -0.42
CA LEU A 624 11.16 6.82 0.94
C LEU A 624 12.23 7.85 1.32
N ARG A 625 12.79 8.57 0.33
CA ARG A 625 13.78 9.62 0.54
C ARG A 625 13.25 10.98 0.09
N ALA A 626 13.40 11.97 0.95
CA ALA A 626 12.95 13.33 0.70
C ALA A 626 13.57 13.95 -0.58
N ALA A 627 14.79 13.57 -0.93
CA ALA A 627 15.45 14.04 -2.15
C ALA A 627 14.69 13.64 -3.44
N GLU A 628 13.85 12.62 -3.40
CA GLU A 628 13.06 12.11 -4.54
C GLU A 628 11.64 12.69 -4.58
N HIS A 629 11.19 13.35 -3.51
CA HIS A 629 9.82 13.87 -3.39
C HIS A 629 9.48 14.88 -4.49
N ALA A 630 10.39 15.83 -4.79
CA ALA A 630 10.12 16.86 -5.79
C ALA A 630 9.84 16.27 -7.18
N ALA A 631 10.66 15.32 -7.63
CA ALA A 631 10.48 14.67 -8.93
C ALA A 631 9.19 13.83 -8.99
N TYR A 632 8.85 13.15 -7.89
CA TYR A 632 7.59 12.42 -7.78
C TYR A 632 6.39 13.36 -7.85
N LEU A 633 6.37 14.41 -7.01
CA LEU A 633 5.24 15.34 -6.91
C LEU A 633 5.03 16.14 -8.20
N GLU A 634 6.10 16.42 -8.96
CA GLU A 634 6.03 17.08 -10.24
C GLU A 634 5.14 16.30 -11.24
N TRP A 635 5.49 15.05 -11.56
CA TRP A 635 4.69 14.26 -12.50
C TRP A 635 3.32 13.88 -11.93
N ALA A 636 3.21 13.70 -10.61
CA ALA A 636 1.96 13.31 -9.96
C ALA A 636 0.92 14.43 -10.07
N THR A 637 1.27 15.67 -9.71
CA THR A 637 0.38 16.84 -9.83
C THR A 637 0.12 17.21 -11.29
N GLU A 638 1.15 17.11 -12.16
CA GLU A 638 0.98 17.31 -13.60
C GLU A 638 -0.05 16.34 -14.19
N SER A 639 0.00 15.05 -13.85
CA SER A 639 -0.93 14.04 -14.36
C SER A 639 -2.38 14.30 -13.91
N PHE A 640 -2.57 14.72 -12.66
CA PHE A 640 -3.90 15.11 -12.18
C PHE A 640 -4.45 16.32 -12.94
N ARG A 641 -3.63 17.39 -13.10
CA ARG A 641 -4.04 18.57 -13.87
C ARG A 641 -4.34 18.21 -15.33
N LEU A 642 -3.52 17.37 -15.95
CA LEU A 642 -3.77 16.88 -17.30
C LEU A 642 -5.14 16.20 -17.43
N ALA A 643 -5.52 15.38 -16.46
CA ALA A 643 -6.81 14.71 -16.44
C ALA A 643 -7.98 15.66 -16.26
N THR A 644 -7.83 16.76 -15.49
CA THR A 644 -8.95 17.59 -15.01
C THR A 644 -9.07 18.94 -15.68
N SER A 645 -8.05 19.42 -16.40
CA SER A 645 -8.01 20.80 -16.93
C SER A 645 -8.83 21.02 -18.20
N GLY A 646 -9.45 19.98 -18.78
CA GLY A 646 -10.21 20.08 -20.03
C GLY A 646 -11.60 20.71 -19.91
N VAL A 647 -12.11 20.88 -18.70
CA VAL A 647 -13.49 21.36 -18.45
C VAL A 647 -13.58 22.88 -18.39
N ARG A 648 -14.82 23.40 -18.55
CA ARG A 648 -15.14 24.83 -18.47
C ARG A 648 -14.94 25.35 -17.04
N SER A 649 -14.90 26.68 -16.90
CA SER A 649 -14.72 27.36 -15.62
C SER A 649 -15.86 27.13 -14.64
N GLU A 650 -17.08 26.94 -15.14
CA GLU A 650 -18.30 26.69 -14.35
C GLU A 650 -18.34 25.26 -13.76
N THR A 651 -17.62 24.30 -14.35
CA THR A 651 -17.53 22.93 -13.86
C THR A 651 -16.51 22.86 -12.72
N GLN A 652 -16.99 22.43 -11.55
CA GLN A 652 -16.20 22.35 -10.33
C GLN A 652 -15.49 21.00 -10.25
N ILE A 653 -14.17 21.02 -10.07
CA ILE A 653 -13.35 19.84 -9.88
C ILE A 653 -13.10 19.63 -8.39
N HIS A 654 -13.52 18.47 -7.90
CA HIS A 654 -13.24 17.99 -6.55
C HIS A 654 -12.12 16.96 -6.57
N THR A 655 -11.44 16.82 -5.45
CA THR A 655 -10.55 15.68 -5.14
C THR A 655 -10.76 15.23 -3.71
N HIS A 656 -10.39 13.98 -3.42
CA HIS A 656 -10.39 13.44 -2.06
C HIS A 656 -9.07 12.78 -1.76
N MET A 657 -8.57 13.00 -0.53
CA MET A 657 -7.41 12.32 0.01
C MET A 657 -7.75 11.73 1.37
N CYS A 658 -7.35 10.48 1.57
CA CYS A 658 -7.38 9.83 2.87
C CYS A 658 -6.18 10.25 3.72
N TYR A 659 -6.29 10.11 5.06
CA TYR A 659 -5.28 10.45 6.06
C TYR A 659 -5.13 11.94 6.42
N ALA A 660 -4.62 12.19 7.65
CA ALA A 660 -4.66 13.51 8.30
C ALA A 660 -3.29 14.22 8.40
N GLU A 661 -2.19 13.67 7.88
CA GLU A 661 -0.85 14.24 8.02
C GLU A 661 -0.36 14.75 6.66
N PHE A 662 -0.68 16.01 6.32
CA PHE A 662 -0.37 16.60 5.02
C PHE A 662 0.76 17.63 5.03
N GLY A 663 1.41 17.88 6.19
CA GLY A 663 2.40 18.94 6.35
C GLY A 663 3.47 19.02 5.25
N ASP A 664 3.91 17.85 4.78
CA ASP A 664 4.98 17.73 3.78
C ASP A 664 4.50 17.90 2.33
N ILE A 665 3.18 17.83 2.05
CA ILE A 665 2.63 17.88 0.68
C ILE A 665 1.57 18.96 0.46
N VAL A 666 1.35 19.89 1.38
CA VAL A 666 0.31 20.94 1.23
C VAL A 666 0.52 21.75 -0.05
N GLN A 667 1.76 22.06 -0.42
CA GLN A 667 2.04 22.74 -1.68
C GLN A 667 1.62 21.88 -2.88
N ALA A 668 1.90 20.59 -2.88
CA ALA A 668 1.49 19.70 -3.96
C ALA A 668 -0.05 19.57 -4.04
N ILE A 669 -0.75 19.63 -2.91
CA ILE A 669 -2.22 19.70 -2.88
C ILE A 669 -2.72 20.97 -3.58
N ASP A 670 -2.10 22.11 -3.35
CA ASP A 670 -2.42 23.35 -4.08
C ASP A 670 -2.09 23.22 -5.58
N ASP A 671 -0.97 22.59 -5.90
CA ASP A 671 -0.50 22.38 -7.28
C ASP A 671 -1.39 21.42 -8.10
N LEU A 672 -2.26 20.62 -7.48
CA LEU A 672 -3.29 19.85 -8.18
C LEU A 672 -4.28 20.73 -8.94
N ASP A 673 -4.47 21.98 -8.50
CA ASP A 673 -5.44 22.94 -9.03
C ASP A 673 -6.90 22.45 -9.00
N ALA A 674 -7.23 21.55 -8.06
CA ALA A 674 -8.62 21.18 -7.78
C ALA A 674 -9.35 22.35 -7.11
N ASP A 675 -10.65 22.53 -7.41
CA ASP A 675 -11.44 23.63 -6.85
C ASP A 675 -11.83 23.34 -5.38
N VAL A 676 -12.10 22.08 -5.05
CA VAL A 676 -12.46 21.61 -3.70
C VAL A 676 -11.67 20.37 -3.34
N ILE A 677 -11.10 20.33 -2.13
CA ILE A 677 -10.51 19.12 -1.56
C ILE A 677 -11.31 18.63 -0.36
N SER A 678 -11.62 17.32 -0.29
CA SER A 678 -12.13 16.68 0.91
C SER A 678 -11.05 15.82 1.57
N LEU A 679 -11.03 15.84 2.91
CA LEU A 679 -9.96 15.29 3.75
C LEU A 679 -10.54 14.62 4.99
N GLU A 680 -9.86 13.61 5.52
CA GLU A 680 -10.19 13.05 6.83
C GLU A 680 -9.79 14.02 7.95
N ALA A 681 -10.71 14.39 8.83
CA ALA A 681 -10.49 15.39 9.88
C ALA A 681 -11.23 15.10 11.20
N ALA A 682 -12.21 14.21 11.21
CA ALA A 682 -13.05 13.97 12.38
C ALA A 682 -12.21 13.44 13.55
N ARG A 683 -11.36 12.45 13.33
CA ARG A 683 -10.51 11.83 14.35
C ARG A 683 -9.40 12.76 14.86
N SER A 684 -8.82 13.58 13.99
CA SER A 684 -7.80 14.57 14.35
C SER A 684 -8.37 15.88 14.90
N HIS A 685 -9.71 15.96 15.10
CA HIS A 685 -10.40 17.16 15.57
C HIS A 685 -10.04 18.43 14.78
N MET A 686 -10.07 18.35 13.44
CA MET A 686 -9.81 19.44 12.50
C MET A 686 -8.34 19.92 12.47
N GLN A 687 -7.38 19.09 12.82
CA GLN A 687 -5.96 19.45 12.73
C GLN A 687 -5.59 19.82 11.28
N VAL A 688 -6.01 19.02 10.31
CA VAL A 688 -5.73 19.26 8.89
C VAL A 688 -6.28 20.59 8.38
N ALA A 689 -7.42 21.06 8.89
CA ALA A 689 -7.96 22.37 8.53
C ALA A 689 -7.03 23.52 8.99
N ARG A 690 -6.46 23.39 10.21
CA ARG A 690 -5.46 24.34 10.72
C ARG A 690 -4.16 24.31 9.93
N GLU A 691 -3.72 23.13 9.50
CA GLU A 691 -2.52 22.96 8.66
C GLU A 691 -2.71 23.65 7.30
N LEU A 692 -3.85 23.42 6.62
CA LEU A 692 -4.18 24.13 5.38
C LEU A 692 -4.20 25.65 5.56
N ALA A 693 -4.81 26.14 6.64
CA ALA A 693 -4.85 27.57 6.93
C ALA A 693 -3.45 28.15 7.21
N ALA A 694 -2.61 27.44 7.97
CA ALA A 694 -1.24 27.87 8.27
C ALA A 694 -0.37 27.99 7.01
N HIS A 695 -0.63 27.17 5.98
CA HIS A 695 0.04 27.25 4.67
C HIS A 695 -0.63 28.23 3.70
N GLY A 696 -1.74 28.88 4.11
CA GLY A 696 -2.45 29.83 3.26
C GLY A 696 -3.18 29.19 2.09
N TYR A 697 -3.62 27.93 2.21
CA TYR A 697 -4.36 27.22 1.14
C TYR A 697 -5.56 28.03 0.66
N PRO A 698 -5.63 28.40 -0.63
CA PRO A 698 -6.58 29.43 -1.08
C PRO A 698 -7.95 28.87 -1.48
N ARG A 699 -8.07 27.54 -1.71
CA ARG A 699 -9.25 26.92 -2.31
C ARG A 699 -10.24 26.42 -1.28
N GLU A 700 -11.35 25.85 -1.76
CA GLU A 700 -12.38 25.28 -0.90
C GLU A 700 -11.93 23.92 -0.32
N ALA A 701 -12.35 23.63 0.91
CA ALA A 701 -12.00 22.40 1.59
C ALA A 701 -13.17 21.83 2.40
N GLY A 702 -13.30 20.51 2.38
CA GLY A 702 -14.26 19.72 3.14
C GLY A 702 -13.54 18.81 4.15
N PRO A 703 -13.09 19.33 5.30
CA PRO A 703 -12.61 18.48 6.38
C PRO A 703 -13.79 17.67 6.95
N GLY A 704 -13.66 16.34 6.99
CA GLY A 704 -14.73 15.43 7.38
C GLY A 704 -15.18 15.63 8.84
N VAL A 705 -16.48 15.47 9.07
CA VAL A 705 -17.11 15.59 10.41
C VAL A 705 -17.71 14.27 10.89
N TYR A 706 -17.51 13.18 10.13
CA TYR A 706 -17.96 11.84 10.47
C TYR A 706 -16.85 10.82 10.20
N ASP A 707 -16.29 10.25 11.28
CA ASP A 707 -15.31 9.15 11.21
C ASP A 707 -16.01 7.85 10.76
N ILE A 708 -15.82 7.49 9.50
CA ILE A 708 -16.41 6.28 8.92
C ILE A 708 -15.74 4.98 9.39
N HIS A 709 -14.58 5.06 10.02
CA HIS A 709 -13.88 3.89 10.54
C HIS A 709 -14.44 3.41 11.90
N SER A 710 -15.18 4.29 12.59
CA SER A 710 -15.90 3.97 13.82
C SER A 710 -17.32 3.51 13.51
N PRO A 711 -17.85 2.46 14.18
CA PRO A 711 -19.25 2.07 14.08
C PRO A 711 -20.20 3.04 14.82
N ARG A 712 -19.66 4.00 15.56
CA ARG A 712 -20.41 4.98 16.34
C ARG A 712 -21.09 5.99 15.41
N ILE A 713 -22.35 6.30 15.70
CA ILE A 713 -23.09 7.34 15.02
C ILE A 713 -22.83 8.67 15.74
N PRO A 714 -22.15 9.68 15.12
CA PRO A 714 -21.98 10.98 15.75
C PRO A 714 -23.34 11.68 15.86
N ASN A 715 -23.60 12.37 16.95
CA ASN A 715 -24.79 13.19 17.06
C ASN A 715 -24.59 14.58 16.38
N THR A 716 -25.69 15.34 16.24
CA THR A 716 -25.66 16.64 15.56
C THR A 716 -24.72 17.65 16.23
N GLU A 717 -24.70 17.68 17.58
CA GLU A 717 -23.85 18.60 18.35
C GLU A 717 -22.35 18.32 18.19
N GLU A 718 -21.98 17.03 18.13
CA GLU A 718 -20.58 16.62 17.86
C GLU A 718 -20.12 17.08 16.47
N ALA A 719 -20.95 16.86 15.45
CA ALA A 719 -20.66 17.32 14.09
C ALA A 719 -20.61 18.86 14.02
N ALA A 720 -21.56 19.55 14.66
CA ALA A 720 -21.58 21.01 14.75
C ALA A 720 -20.33 21.57 15.49
N ALA A 721 -19.87 20.90 16.54
CA ALA A 721 -18.65 21.30 17.24
C ALA A 721 -17.41 21.17 16.36
N LEU A 722 -17.32 20.13 15.50
CA LEU A 722 -16.25 20.00 14.53
C LEU A 722 -16.33 21.10 13.46
N LEU A 723 -17.53 21.43 12.96
CA LEU A 723 -17.70 22.51 12.00
C LEU A 723 -17.29 23.87 12.56
N ARG A 724 -17.64 24.19 13.81
CA ARG A 724 -17.20 25.44 14.48
C ARG A 724 -15.67 25.51 14.55
N LYS A 725 -14.98 24.39 14.86
CA LYS A 725 -13.52 24.32 14.81
C LYS A 725 -12.97 24.49 13.40
N GLY A 726 -13.63 23.93 12.38
CA GLY A 726 -13.27 24.13 10.98
C GLY A 726 -13.36 25.59 10.57
N LEU A 727 -14.41 26.32 11.02
CA LEU A 727 -14.62 27.74 10.76
C LEU A 727 -13.59 28.65 11.46
N GLU A 728 -12.90 28.19 12.49
CA GLU A 728 -11.77 28.92 13.08
C GLU A 728 -10.59 29.02 12.10
N ALA A 729 -10.47 28.09 11.15
CA ALA A 729 -9.37 27.96 10.23
C ALA A 729 -9.77 28.31 8.78
N ILE A 730 -10.97 27.96 8.34
CA ILE A 730 -11.44 28.08 6.96
C ILE A 730 -12.69 28.96 6.93
N PRO A 731 -12.74 30.05 6.15
CA PRO A 731 -13.93 30.88 6.00
C PRO A 731 -15.14 30.10 5.52
N ALA A 732 -16.35 30.51 5.93
CA ALA A 732 -17.62 29.83 5.65
C ALA A 732 -17.87 29.61 4.14
N GLU A 733 -17.42 30.56 3.30
CA GLU A 733 -17.56 30.52 1.84
C GLU A 733 -16.69 29.43 1.21
N ARG A 734 -15.69 28.91 1.93
CA ARG A 734 -14.75 27.88 1.43
C ARG A 734 -14.89 26.55 2.16
N LEU A 735 -15.74 26.46 3.19
CA LEU A 735 -15.91 25.25 4.00
C LEU A 735 -17.04 24.36 3.45
N TRP A 736 -16.73 23.11 3.14
CA TRP A 736 -17.69 22.06 2.79
C TRP A 736 -17.96 21.14 3.98
N VAL A 737 -19.08 20.45 3.96
CA VAL A 737 -19.50 19.50 5.01
C VAL A 737 -19.68 18.12 4.41
N ASN A 738 -18.84 17.19 4.84
CA ASN A 738 -18.80 15.82 4.31
C ASN A 738 -18.31 14.83 5.40
N PRO A 739 -18.55 13.51 5.21
CA PRO A 739 -17.88 12.48 6.01
C PRO A 739 -16.38 12.41 5.67
N ASP A 740 -15.60 11.73 6.52
CA ASP A 740 -14.15 11.57 6.32
C ASP A 740 -13.80 10.84 5.02
N CYS A 741 -14.54 9.79 4.67
CA CYS A 741 -14.27 9.00 3.48
C CYS A 741 -15.57 8.35 2.95
N GLY A 742 -15.46 7.49 1.93
CA GLY A 742 -16.57 6.73 1.35
C GLY A 742 -17.23 5.75 2.34
N LEU A 743 -18.53 5.53 2.19
CA LEU A 743 -19.36 4.80 3.14
C LEU A 743 -19.50 3.29 2.85
N LYS A 744 -18.76 2.78 1.89
CA LYS A 744 -18.84 1.40 1.38
C LYS A 744 -18.78 0.31 2.45
N THR A 745 -18.02 0.54 3.51
CA THR A 745 -17.79 -0.42 4.59
C THR A 745 -18.81 -0.34 5.72
N ARG A 746 -19.69 0.67 5.70
CA ARG A 746 -20.73 0.89 6.71
C ARG A 746 -22.01 0.14 6.37
N GLY A 747 -22.91 0.03 7.37
CA GLY A 747 -24.27 -0.43 7.18
C GLY A 747 -25.23 0.73 6.89
N TRP A 748 -26.36 0.46 6.22
CA TRP A 748 -27.35 1.47 5.92
C TRP A 748 -27.96 2.18 7.16
N PRO A 749 -28.28 1.46 8.27
CA PRO A 749 -28.86 2.13 9.44
C PRO A 749 -27.97 3.21 10.02
N GLU A 750 -26.69 2.91 10.21
CA GLU A 750 -25.69 3.86 10.76
C GLU A 750 -25.39 4.99 9.76
N THR A 751 -25.29 4.66 8.46
CA THR A 751 -25.07 5.66 7.40
C THR A 751 -26.19 6.68 7.35
N ARG A 752 -27.46 6.24 7.39
CA ARG A 752 -28.63 7.13 7.38
C ARG A 752 -28.60 8.10 8.55
N ALA A 753 -28.47 7.58 9.76
CA ALA A 753 -28.47 8.40 10.98
C ALA A 753 -27.29 9.39 11.03
N SER A 754 -26.09 8.95 10.61
CA SER A 754 -24.90 9.82 10.62
C SER A 754 -25.01 10.96 9.60
N LEU A 755 -25.50 10.69 8.39
CA LEU A 755 -25.67 11.72 7.36
C LEU A 755 -26.83 12.68 7.66
N GLU A 756 -27.92 12.21 8.28
CA GLU A 756 -29.02 13.07 8.75
C GLU A 756 -28.50 14.03 9.83
N ASN A 757 -27.69 13.55 10.80
CA ASN A 757 -27.06 14.37 11.83
C ASN A 757 -26.05 15.37 11.23
N LEU A 758 -25.26 14.95 10.25
CA LEU A 758 -24.31 15.82 9.52
C LEU A 758 -25.05 16.98 8.85
N VAL A 759 -26.14 16.71 8.12
CA VAL A 759 -26.94 17.75 7.46
C VAL A 759 -27.64 18.66 8.49
N ALA A 760 -28.12 18.10 9.60
CA ALA A 760 -28.71 18.88 10.68
C ALA A 760 -27.66 19.85 11.29
N ALA A 761 -26.43 19.38 11.54
CA ALA A 761 -25.32 20.20 11.99
C ALA A 761 -25.00 21.33 11.01
N ALA A 762 -24.91 21.05 9.70
CA ALA A 762 -24.69 22.07 8.68
C ALA A 762 -25.79 23.15 8.71
N ARG A 763 -27.05 22.77 8.86
CA ARG A 763 -28.18 23.71 8.97
C ARG A 763 -28.10 24.57 10.25
N GLU A 764 -27.75 23.98 11.38
CA GLU A 764 -27.53 24.68 12.65
C GLU A 764 -26.44 25.77 12.48
N ILE A 765 -25.29 25.37 11.97
CA ILE A 765 -24.17 26.31 11.79
C ILE A 765 -24.50 27.39 10.76
N ARG A 766 -25.18 27.08 9.65
CA ARG A 766 -25.66 28.08 8.68
C ARG A 766 -26.54 29.14 9.34
N ALA A 767 -27.40 28.75 10.30
CA ALA A 767 -28.27 29.68 11.02
C ALA A 767 -27.50 30.59 12.03
N GLU A 768 -26.30 30.18 12.46
CA GLU A 768 -25.42 30.97 13.32
C GLU A 768 -24.59 32.00 12.53
N LEU A 769 -24.42 31.82 11.23
CA LEU A 769 -23.61 32.73 10.40
C LEU A 769 -24.34 34.11 10.19
N PRO A 770 -23.57 35.21 10.11
CA PRO A 770 -24.15 36.52 9.79
C PRO A 770 -24.86 36.49 8.44
N THR A 771 -26.02 37.15 8.37
CA THR A 771 -26.86 37.24 7.13
C THR A 771 -26.17 38.01 5.98
N ASP A 772 -25.11 38.74 6.26
CA ASP A 772 -24.33 39.52 5.26
C ASP A 772 -23.21 38.67 4.59
N ALA A 773 -23.07 37.39 4.93
CA ALA A 773 -22.08 36.48 4.38
C ALA A 773 -22.63 35.61 3.21
N ALA A 774 -23.87 35.89 2.73
CA ALA A 774 -24.55 35.12 1.66
C ALA A 774 -24.43 35.84 0.29
#